data_1eba37578779653a308e1110706b03b7
#
_entry.id   1eba37578779653a308e1110706b03b7
#
_cell.length_a   1.000
_cell.length_b   1.000
_cell.length_c   1.000
_cell.angle_alpha   90.00
_cell.angle_beta   90.00
_cell.angle_gamma   90.00
#
_symmetry.space_group_name_H-M   'P 1'
#
loop_
_entity.id
_entity.type
_entity.pdbx_description
1 polymer ?
#
loop_
_entity_poly.entity_id
_entity_poly.type
_entity_poly.pdbx_seq_one_letter_code
_entity_poly.pdbx_strand_id
1 'polypeptide(L)'
;MRYGLPIVGFCLSIVPCTAQVSTRSLNDGWQFTEAGKEQWFPAEVPGVVHTDLHRNGLIPDPFRNFNVDSIQWVEDRDWSYQRTLVVRQSDLKNEHINLVFNGLDTYAEVSLNDSVIGITDNMFRVWTFPVKAVLRVGENRLVVTFRSPLKEGAKARERYGVQLPHDSDPSGIAPYVRKAAYQFGWDFAPRTVTCGIWQPVELRLSGPVGRMTASVTSTWSGEDLSVVVRPSFVERPRTAPDLELVASVFLDGERMASAAVSKATGTLPALRFELSRPERWWPKGEGGQRVHQLRVELRSGDALLSTYERPLGFREVELDRTADDDGEPFRFLVNGRPVFMRGCNLVPPDMFLPRVGDSAWVALVKHMADAHMNMVRVWSGGVYPPDAFFTACDTAGILVWQDLMFGYMAPGGDSAFIRTVTAEVREQVERIAVHPSLALFCGNNELDVAWSNWGWQQRYALHGADSARVWQDHHRLFDVLLPQLTAPWTYTTTSPLSNWGNAAGLRRGDLHYWGVWHGDSTFASFKGNVGRFVSEYGFQSYPDSSTLARYIDPDMLYLGSRALAYRQRSYRTDAPIRQAIERELGERPITLGGFIGASQQVQALAYELAVRAHWDARPRCMGTLLWQLNEPWPGASWSIVDHAGVRKPAYFRVRDQYGQMLDSAPSDR
;
A
#
# COMPACT_ATOMS: atom_id res chain seq x y z
N MET A 1 7.76 -49.15 69.62
CA MET A 1 6.90 -49.24 68.43
C MET A 1 6.32 -47.86 68.14
N ARG A 2 6.87 -47.18 67.15
CA ARG A 2 6.37 -45.87 66.71
C ARG A 2 5.76 -46.05 65.33
N TYR A 3 4.47 -45.84 65.19
CA TYR A 3 3.76 -45.90 63.93
C TYR A 3 3.85 -44.50 63.29
N GLY A 4 4.52 -44.41 62.14
CA GLY A 4 4.47 -43.23 61.27
C GLY A 4 3.37 -43.36 60.26
N LEU A 5 2.44 -42.39 60.18
CA LEU A 5 1.47 -42.25 59.09
C LEU A 5 2.16 -41.67 57.84
N PRO A 6 1.88 -42.14 56.63
CA PRO A 6 2.35 -41.51 55.43
C PRO A 6 1.45 -40.32 55.06
N ILE A 7 2.06 -39.12 54.88
CA ILE A 7 1.41 -37.93 54.32
C ILE A 7 1.36 -38.17 52.78
N VAL A 8 0.17 -38.41 52.26
CA VAL A 8 -0.12 -38.41 50.82
C VAL A 8 -0.22 -36.95 50.37
N GLY A 9 0.87 -36.42 49.79
CA GLY A 9 0.88 -35.12 49.14
C GLY A 9 0.12 -35.19 47.82
N PHE A 10 -1.03 -34.56 47.75
CA PHE A 10 -1.75 -34.28 46.49
C PHE A 10 -0.97 -33.19 45.76
N CYS A 11 -0.14 -33.56 44.77
CA CYS A 11 0.39 -32.63 43.77
C CYS A 11 -0.78 -32.24 42.86
N LEU A 12 -1.44 -31.12 43.09
CA LEU A 12 -2.22 -30.42 42.09
C LEU A 12 -1.25 -29.95 41.01
N SER A 13 -1.17 -30.68 39.89
CA SER A 13 -0.55 -30.21 38.67
C SER A 13 -1.43 -29.10 38.13
N ILE A 14 -1.07 -27.84 38.46
CA ILE A 14 -1.60 -26.67 37.80
C ILE A 14 -1.02 -26.72 36.39
N VAL A 15 -1.82 -27.23 35.44
CA VAL A 15 -1.55 -27.04 34.01
C VAL A 15 -1.66 -25.54 33.75
N PRO A 16 -0.60 -24.85 33.37
CA PRO A 16 -0.70 -23.44 33.04
C PRO A 16 -1.64 -23.35 31.82
N CYS A 17 -2.83 -22.83 32.01
CA CYS A 17 -3.75 -22.47 30.95
C CYS A 17 -3.16 -21.25 30.23
N THR A 18 -2.21 -21.48 29.33
CA THR A 18 -1.71 -20.44 28.43
C THR A 18 -2.80 -20.20 27.38
N ALA A 19 -3.69 -19.27 27.68
CA ALA A 19 -4.68 -18.75 26.72
C ALA A 19 -4.02 -17.79 25.73
N GLN A 20 -2.87 -18.17 25.22
CA GLN A 20 -2.14 -17.41 24.23
C GLN A 20 -2.81 -17.59 22.87
N VAL A 21 -3.02 -16.49 22.15
CA VAL A 21 -3.40 -16.55 20.74
C VAL A 21 -2.33 -17.33 20.00
N SER A 22 -2.70 -18.44 19.38
CA SER A 22 -1.79 -19.20 18.52
C SER A 22 -2.20 -19.03 17.06
N THR A 23 -1.19 -18.76 16.21
CA THR A 23 -1.37 -18.63 14.77
C THR A 23 -0.64 -19.77 14.09
N ARG A 24 -1.33 -20.48 13.21
CA ARG A 24 -0.75 -21.52 12.35
C ARG A 24 -0.81 -21.08 10.91
N SER A 25 0.36 -20.98 10.25
CA SER A 25 0.44 -20.72 8.82
C SER A 25 -0.23 -21.87 8.04
N LEU A 26 -0.98 -21.46 7.02
CA LEU A 26 -1.63 -22.37 6.07
C LEU A 26 -1.15 -22.10 4.63
N ASN A 27 0.07 -21.63 4.46
CA ASN A 27 0.61 -21.29 3.14
C ASN A 27 1.01 -22.51 2.31
N ASP A 28 1.35 -23.63 2.96
CA ASP A 28 1.84 -24.83 2.27
C ASP A 28 0.71 -25.77 1.84
N GLY A 29 1.01 -26.64 0.87
CA GLY A 29 0.15 -27.79 0.49
C GLY A 29 -1.06 -27.40 -0.37
N TRP A 30 -1.00 -26.28 -1.08
CA TRP A 30 -2.04 -25.86 -1.99
C TRP A 30 -1.88 -26.47 -3.39
N GLN A 31 -3.01 -26.68 -4.04
CA GLN A 31 -3.14 -27.06 -5.43
C GLN A 31 -4.15 -26.12 -6.11
N PHE A 32 -4.02 -25.93 -7.42
CA PHE A 32 -4.96 -25.13 -8.20
C PHE A 32 -5.40 -25.84 -9.48
N THR A 33 -6.53 -25.39 -10.03
CA THR A 33 -7.07 -25.83 -11.31
C THR A 33 -7.97 -24.76 -11.92
N GLU A 34 -8.23 -24.82 -13.23
CA GLU A 34 -9.36 -24.08 -13.80
C GLU A 34 -10.67 -24.65 -13.24
N ALA A 35 -11.58 -23.79 -12.79
CA ALA A 35 -12.80 -24.22 -12.13
C ALA A 35 -13.63 -25.18 -12.99
N GLY A 36 -14.03 -26.29 -12.41
CA GLY A 36 -14.76 -27.36 -13.12
C GLY A 36 -13.87 -28.39 -13.83
N LYS A 37 -12.55 -28.27 -13.76
CA LYS A 37 -11.60 -29.29 -14.23
C LYS A 37 -11.19 -30.23 -13.09
N GLU A 38 -10.82 -31.46 -13.44
CA GLU A 38 -10.44 -32.48 -12.46
C GLU A 38 -8.93 -32.54 -12.21
N GLN A 39 -8.12 -32.01 -13.13
CA GLN A 39 -6.67 -32.04 -13.04
C GLN A 39 -6.17 -30.90 -12.15
N TRP A 40 -5.55 -31.22 -11.03
CA TRP A 40 -4.97 -30.30 -10.07
C TRP A 40 -3.46 -30.21 -10.21
N PHE A 41 -2.91 -28.99 -10.10
CA PHE A 41 -1.50 -28.70 -10.17
C PHE A 41 -1.01 -28.09 -8.85
N PRO A 42 0.27 -28.25 -8.47
CA PRO A 42 0.83 -27.56 -7.30
C PRO A 42 0.67 -26.04 -7.40
N ALA A 43 0.27 -25.41 -6.30
CA ALA A 43 0.18 -23.95 -6.18
C ALA A 43 1.06 -23.43 -5.05
N GLU A 44 1.52 -22.18 -5.17
CA GLU A 44 2.20 -21.46 -4.13
C GLU A 44 1.27 -20.41 -3.50
N VAL A 45 1.28 -20.32 -2.17
CA VAL A 45 0.54 -19.31 -1.41
C VAL A 45 1.50 -18.67 -0.39
N PRO A 46 1.62 -17.34 -0.39
CA PRO A 46 0.98 -16.37 -1.29
C PRO A 46 1.33 -16.57 -2.77
N GLY A 47 0.32 -16.42 -3.65
CA GLY A 47 0.48 -16.60 -5.08
C GLY A 47 -0.68 -16.03 -5.90
N VAL A 48 -0.50 -16.00 -7.22
CA VAL A 48 -1.55 -15.68 -8.17
C VAL A 48 -1.55 -16.73 -9.30
N VAL A 49 -2.68 -16.89 -9.95
CA VAL A 49 -2.86 -17.93 -10.97
C VAL A 49 -1.80 -17.87 -12.09
N HIS A 50 -1.36 -16.67 -12.48
CA HIS A 50 -0.34 -16.51 -13.52
C HIS A 50 1.02 -17.09 -13.11
N THR A 51 1.44 -16.89 -11.86
CA THR A 51 2.70 -17.45 -11.34
C THR A 51 2.63 -18.97 -11.21
N ASP A 52 1.46 -19.49 -10.82
CA ASP A 52 1.25 -20.94 -10.71
C ASP A 52 1.18 -21.60 -12.09
N LEU A 53 0.49 -21.00 -13.06
CA LEU A 53 0.46 -21.50 -14.45
C LEU A 53 1.88 -21.52 -15.06
N HIS A 54 2.66 -20.45 -14.86
CA HIS A 54 4.02 -20.39 -15.37
C HIS A 54 4.92 -21.45 -14.73
N ARG A 55 4.87 -21.61 -13.40
CA ARG A 55 5.66 -22.61 -12.67
C ARG A 55 5.38 -24.04 -13.12
N ASN A 56 4.14 -24.32 -13.49
CA ASN A 56 3.73 -25.64 -13.99
C ASN A 56 3.90 -25.80 -15.53
N GLY A 57 4.53 -24.82 -16.22
CA GLY A 57 4.77 -24.88 -17.66
C GLY A 57 3.51 -24.77 -18.52
N LEU A 58 2.42 -24.25 -17.98
CA LEU A 58 1.12 -24.13 -18.66
C LEU A 58 0.99 -22.80 -19.45
N ILE A 59 1.82 -21.82 -19.13
CA ILE A 59 2.00 -20.57 -19.89
C ILE A 59 3.49 -20.24 -20.00
N PRO A 60 3.90 -19.47 -21.03
CA PRO A 60 5.28 -18.98 -21.14
C PRO A 60 5.57 -17.96 -20.03
N ASP A 61 6.88 -17.66 -19.81
CA ASP A 61 7.29 -16.60 -18.88
C ASP A 61 6.66 -15.24 -19.27
N PRO A 62 5.78 -14.67 -18.41
CA PRO A 62 5.11 -13.40 -18.72
C PRO A 62 6.07 -12.24 -18.95
N PHE A 63 7.23 -12.24 -18.27
CA PHE A 63 8.22 -11.17 -18.41
C PHE A 63 9.06 -11.26 -19.68
N ARG A 64 9.05 -12.40 -20.40
CA ARG A 64 9.91 -12.58 -21.56
C ARG A 64 9.27 -12.02 -22.85
N ASN A 65 10.05 -11.21 -23.59
CA ASN A 65 9.66 -10.59 -24.86
C ASN A 65 8.30 -9.87 -24.77
N PHE A 66 7.28 -10.43 -25.45
CA PHE A 66 5.88 -9.96 -25.49
C PHE A 66 4.89 -11.06 -25.11
N ASN A 67 5.30 -12.03 -24.29
CA ASN A 67 4.49 -13.18 -23.89
C ASN A 67 3.20 -12.81 -23.15
N VAL A 68 3.15 -11.62 -22.53
CA VAL A 68 1.93 -11.11 -21.90
C VAL A 68 0.72 -11.12 -22.84
N ASP A 69 0.92 -10.89 -24.13
CA ASP A 69 -0.18 -10.90 -25.10
C ASP A 69 -0.83 -12.29 -25.25
N SER A 70 -0.05 -13.36 -25.05
CA SER A 70 -0.51 -14.73 -25.20
C SER A 70 -1.24 -15.29 -23.97
N ILE A 71 -1.21 -14.59 -22.85
CA ILE A 71 -1.76 -15.05 -21.57
C ILE A 71 -3.03 -14.29 -21.12
N GLN A 72 -3.53 -13.39 -21.96
CA GLN A 72 -4.72 -12.56 -21.61
C GLN A 72 -5.99 -13.40 -21.35
N TRP A 73 -6.08 -14.62 -21.91
CA TRP A 73 -7.19 -15.54 -21.69
C TRP A 73 -7.36 -15.97 -20.20
N VAL A 74 -6.30 -15.84 -19.39
CA VAL A 74 -6.31 -16.26 -17.98
C VAL A 74 -7.33 -15.48 -17.17
N GLU A 75 -7.51 -14.18 -17.46
CA GLU A 75 -8.43 -13.29 -16.76
C GLU A 75 -9.91 -13.59 -17.04
N ASP A 76 -10.23 -14.31 -18.12
CA ASP A 76 -11.60 -14.72 -18.48
C ASP A 76 -12.06 -16.00 -17.80
N ARG A 77 -11.17 -16.71 -17.10
CA ARG A 77 -11.42 -18.01 -16.48
C ARG A 77 -11.67 -17.87 -14.98
N ASP A 78 -12.47 -18.79 -14.45
CA ASP A 78 -12.63 -19.00 -13.04
C ASP A 78 -11.59 -20.03 -12.57
N TRP A 79 -11.01 -19.86 -11.38
CA TRP A 79 -9.92 -20.68 -10.87
C TRP A 79 -10.24 -21.19 -9.47
N SER A 80 -9.87 -22.45 -9.17
CA SER A 80 -10.06 -23.04 -7.86
C SER A 80 -8.73 -23.43 -7.23
N TYR A 81 -8.60 -23.14 -5.95
CA TYR A 81 -7.48 -23.54 -5.10
C TYR A 81 -8.01 -24.48 -4.01
N GLN A 82 -7.27 -25.53 -3.67
CA GLN A 82 -7.61 -26.41 -2.56
C GLN A 82 -6.42 -26.82 -1.73
N ARG A 83 -6.71 -27.15 -0.47
CA ARG A 83 -5.76 -27.82 0.43
C ARG A 83 -6.48 -28.65 1.47
N THR A 84 -5.77 -29.62 2.07
CA THR A 84 -6.19 -30.31 3.28
C THR A 84 -5.71 -29.56 4.52
N LEU A 85 -6.62 -29.29 5.45
CA LEU A 85 -6.34 -28.71 6.76
C LEU A 85 -6.51 -29.79 7.84
N VAL A 86 -5.42 -30.13 8.53
CA VAL A 86 -5.47 -31.10 9.64
C VAL A 86 -5.74 -30.35 10.95
N VAL A 87 -6.82 -30.74 11.65
CA VAL A 87 -7.27 -30.16 12.91
C VAL A 87 -7.14 -31.19 14.03
N ARG A 88 -6.52 -30.80 15.13
CA ARG A 88 -6.33 -31.63 16.32
C ARG A 88 -7.52 -31.49 17.29
N GLN A 89 -7.76 -32.48 18.12
CA GLN A 89 -8.77 -32.41 19.21
C GLN A 89 -8.47 -31.23 20.16
N SER A 90 -7.18 -30.89 20.40
CA SER A 90 -6.77 -29.75 21.21
C SER A 90 -7.15 -28.41 20.58
N ASP A 91 -7.14 -28.31 19.25
CA ASP A 91 -7.48 -27.07 18.53
C ASP A 91 -8.95 -26.69 18.78
N LEU A 92 -9.86 -27.68 18.78
CA LEU A 92 -11.31 -27.49 19.01
C LEU A 92 -11.65 -27.04 20.43
N LYS A 93 -10.71 -27.13 21.40
CA LYS A 93 -10.90 -26.62 22.76
C LYS A 93 -10.86 -25.08 22.80
N ASN A 94 -10.23 -24.42 21.80
CA ASN A 94 -10.20 -22.96 21.73
C ASN A 94 -11.63 -22.41 21.53
N GLU A 95 -11.91 -21.27 22.14
CA GLU A 95 -13.22 -20.61 22.05
C GLU A 95 -13.43 -20.01 20.67
N HIS A 96 -12.42 -19.32 20.15
CA HIS A 96 -12.44 -18.73 18.83
C HIS A 96 -11.46 -19.46 17.92
N ILE A 97 -11.94 -19.91 16.76
CA ILE A 97 -11.13 -20.50 15.70
C ILE A 97 -11.51 -19.79 14.42
N ASN A 98 -10.57 -19.00 13.91
CA ASN A 98 -10.77 -18.16 12.73
C ASN A 98 -9.82 -18.58 11.61
N LEU A 99 -10.36 -18.83 10.42
CA LEU A 99 -9.60 -18.91 9.19
C LEU A 99 -9.43 -17.48 8.64
N VAL A 100 -8.19 -17.05 8.46
CA VAL A 100 -7.86 -15.69 8.06
C VAL A 100 -7.09 -15.70 6.76
N PHE A 101 -7.60 -14.99 5.76
CA PHE A 101 -6.90 -14.66 4.54
C PHE A 101 -6.51 -13.18 4.61
N ASN A 102 -5.21 -12.90 4.62
CA ASN A 102 -4.73 -11.51 4.68
C ASN A 102 -4.96 -10.75 3.35
N GLY A 103 -5.34 -11.46 2.27
CA GLY A 103 -5.78 -10.90 1.00
C GLY A 103 -6.21 -11.97 0.01
N LEU A 104 -7.39 -11.79 -0.58
CA LEU A 104 -7.92 -12.60 -1.68
C LEU A 104 -8.16 -11.70 -2.90
N ASP A 105 -7.59 -12.05 -4.04
CA ASP A 105 -7.65 -11.26 -5.27
C ASP A 105 -8.57 -11.94 -6.29
N THR A 106 -9.82 -11.53 -6.42
CA THR A 106 -10.63 -10.49 -5.76
C THR A 106 -11.96 -11.09 -5.32
N TYR A 107 -12.69 -11.70 -6.27
CA TYR A 107 -13.99 -12.33 -6.05
C TYR A 107 -13.79 -13.81 -5.76
N ALA A 108 -13.91 -14.20 -4.51
CA ALA A 108 -13.71 -15.59 -4.10
C ALA A 108 -14.89 -16.12 -3.30
N GLU A 109 -15.21 -17.38 -3.51
CA GLU A 109 -16.06 -18.19 -2.66
C GLU A 109 -15.17 -19.14 -1.85
N VAL A 110 -15.25 -19.06 -0.54
CA VAL A 110 -14.46 -19.89 0.38
C VAL A 110 -15.36 -20.97 0.99
N SER A 111 -14.99 -22.23 0.79
CA SER A 111 -15.72 -23.39 1.30
C SER A 111 -14.82 -24.26 2.18
N LEU A 112 -15.38 -24.74 3.29
CA LEU A 112 -14.73 -25.66 4.21
C LEU A 112 -15.65 -26.88 4.44
N ASN A 113 -15.17 -28.08 4.14
CA ASN A 113 -15.97 -29.32 4.22
C ASN A 113 -17.31 -29.21 3.46
N ASP A 114 -17.25 -28.70 2.23
CA ASP A 114 -18.40 -28.48 1.32
C ASP A 114 -19.43 -27.44 1.79
N SER A 115 -19.13 -26.73 2.90
CA SER A 115 -19.94 -25.61 3.38
C SER A 115 -19.31 -24.28 2.97
N VAL A 116 -20.04 -23.41 2.29
CA VAL A 116 -19.61 -22.04 1.99
C VAL A 116 -19.53 -21.27 3.31
N ILE A 117 -18.33 -20.78 3.63
CA ILE A 117 -18.07 -20.01 4.86
C ILE A 117 -17.96 -18.51 4.60
N GLY A 118 -17.78 -18.11 3.33
CA GLY A 118 -17.75 -16.68 2.96
C GLY A 118 -17.54 -16.42 1.49
N ILE A 119 -17.82 -15.16 1.11
CA ILE A 119 -17.63 -14.62 -0.24
C ILE A 119 -16.86 -13.31 -0.11
N THR A 120 -15.96 -13.05 -1.05
CA THR A 120 -15.12 -11.85 -1.09
C THR A 120 -15.33 -11.04 -2.36
N ASP A 121 -15.01 -9.72 -2.30
CA ASP A 121 -15.20 -8.79 -3.41
C ASP A 121 -14.15 -7.65 -3.45
N ASN A 122 -13.06 -7.79 -2.67
CA ASN A 122 -12.06 -6.74 -2.49
C ASN A 122 -10.69 -7.34 -2.16
N MET A 123 -9.66 -7.03 -2.97
CA MET A 123 -8.32 -7.58 -2.76
C MET A 123 -7.55 -6.94 -1.60
N PHE A 124 -7.95 -5.77 -1.13
CA PHE A 124 -7.23 -4.99 -0.13
C PHE A 124 -7.66 -5.26 1.31
N ARG A 125 -8.58 -6.20 1.51
CA ARG A 125 -9.17 -6.54 2.80
C ARG A 125 -8.58 -7.81 3.40
N VAL A 126 -8.53 -7.84 4.75
CA VAL A 126 -8.34 -9.07 5.51
C VAL A 126 -9.69 -9.77 5.71
N TRP A 127 -9.80 -11.01 5.26
CA TRP A 127 -11.02 -11.80 5.34
C TRP A 127 -10.91 -12.80 6.48
N THR A 128 -11.75 -12.63 7.49
CA THR A 128 -11.77 -13.49 8.70
C THR A 128 -13.09 -14.26 8.77
N PHE A 129 -13.00 -15.59 8.77
CA PHE A 129 -14.14 -16.48 8.82
C PHE A 129 -14.11 -17.32 10.10
N PRO A 130 -15.13 -17.22 10.99
CA PRO A 130 -15.28 -18.10 12.13
C PRO A 130 -15.59 -19.54 11.66
N VAL A 131 -14.73 -20.51 11.94
CA VAL A 131 -14.82 -21.86 11.36
C VAL A 131 -15.06 -22.96 12.38
N LYS A 132 -15.10 -22.65 13.69
CA LYS A 132 -15.24 -23.65 14.76
C LYS A 132 -16.41 -24.62 14.54
N ALA A 133 -17.56 -24.13 14.05
CA ALA A 133 -18.78 -24.92 13.87
C ALA A 133 -18.71 -25.92 12.70
N VAL A 134 -17.81 -25.69 11.72
CA VAL A 134 -17.70 -26.53 10.52
C VAL A 134 -16.44 -27.40 10.51
N LEU A 135 -15.52 -27.17 11.46
CA LEU A 135 -14.29 -27.98 11.61
C LEU A 135 -14.56 -29.34 12.23
N ARG A 136 -13.81 -30.34 11.77
CA ARG A 136 -13.78 -31.70 12.32
C ARG A 136 -12.36 -32.03 12.78
N VAL A 137 -12.24 -32.94 13.75
CA VAL A 137 -10.94 -33.54 14.09
C VAL A 137 -10.45 -34.37 12.90
N GLY A 138 -9.17 -34.24 12.58
CA GLY A 138 -8.56 -34.87 11.41
C GLY A 138 -8.56 -33.95 10.18
N GLU A 139 -8.77 -34.54 9.02
CA GLU A 139 -8.69 -33.84 7.73
C GLU A 139 -9.96 -33.03 7.44
N ASN A 140 -9.76 -31.81 6.99
CA ASN A 140 -10.78 -30.90 6.52
C ASN A 140 -10.37 -30.38 5.14
N ARG A 141 -11.28 -30.35 4.18
CA ARG A 141 -11.06 -29.86 2.84
C ARG A 141 -11.39 -28.37 2.76
N LEU A 142 -10.38 -27.54 2.47
CA LEU A 142 -10.54 -26.11 2.22
C LEU A 142 -10.43 -25.84 0.72
N VAL A 143 -11.43 -25.16 0.17
CA VAL A 143 -11.49 -24.77 -1.25
C VAL A 143 -11.77 -23.28 -1.37
N VAL A 144 -11.03 -22.59 -2.26
CA VAL A 144 -11.26 -21.20 -2.61
C VAL A 144 -11.46 -21.13 -4.12
N THR A 145 -12.64 -20.71 -4.56
CA THR A 145 -12.95 -20.57 -5.99
C THR A 145 -13.04 -19.10 -6.36
N PHE A 146 -12.11 -18.65 -7.20
CA PHE A 146 -12.06 -17.30 -7.73
C PHE A 146 -12.91 -17.20 -9.00
N ARG A 147 -13.80 -16.21 -9.03
CA ARG A 147 -14.53 -15.81 -10.24
C ARG A 147 -13.70 -14.79 -11.02
N SER A 148 -13.81 -14.80 -12.34
CA SER A 148 -13.15 -13.82 -13.20
C SER A 148 -13.50 -12.39 -12.78
N PRO A 149 -12.50 -11.54 -12.47
CA PRO A 149 -12.74 -10.14 -12.16
C PRO A 149 -13.47 -9.38 -13.28
N LEU A 150 -13.27 -9.79 -14.54
CA LEU A 150 -13.94 -9.18 -15.69
C LEU A 150 -15.44 -9.51 -15.70
N LYS A 151 -15.80 -10.76 -15.45
CA LYS A 151 -17.22 -11.19 -15.40
C LYS A 151 -17.97 -10.54 -14.24
N GLU A 152 -17.36 -10.51 -13.05
CA GLU A 152 -17.99 -9.91 -11.87
C GLU A 152 -18.05 -8.38 -11.97
N GLY A 153 -16.99 -7.75 -12.50
CA GLY A 153 -16.99 -6.32 -12.75
C GLY A 153 -17.98 -5.89 -13.84
N ALA A 154 -18.22 -6.73 -14.87
CA ALA A 154 -19.27 -6.48 -15.86
C ALA A 154 -20.67 -6.44 -15.22
N LYS A 155 -20.96 -7.38 -14.29
CA LYS A 155 -22.22 -7.33 -13.49
C LYS A 155 -22.32 -6.09 -12.62
N ALA A 156 -21.19 -5.64 -12.04
CA ALA A 156 -21.16 -4.42 -11.23
C ALA A 156 -21.38 -3.17 -12.10
N ARG A 157 -20.80 -3.11 -13.31
CA ARG A 157 -21.07 -2.06 -14.29
C ARG A 157 -22.53 -2.01 -14.71
N GLU A 158 -23.11 -3.16 -15.03
CA GLU A 158 -24.51 -3.27 -15.42
C GLU A 158 -25.43 -2.77 -14.27
N ARG A 159 -25.14 -3.20 -13.04
CA ARG A 159 -25.89 -2.74 -11.85
C ARG A 159 -25.77 -1.25 -11.60
N TYR A 160 -24.58 -0.67 -11.82
CA TYR A 160 -24.38 0.77 -11.72
C TYR A 160 -25.06 1.53 -12.86
N GLY A 161 -25.10 0.96 -14.07
CA GLY A 161 -25.87 1.45 -15.21
C GLY A 161 -25.28 2.64 -15.98
N VAL A 162 -24.04 3.07 -15.64
CA VAL A 162 -23.29 4.11 -16.38
C VAL A 162 -21.86 3.62 -16.60
N GLN A 163 -21.32 3.85 -17.80
CA GLN A 163 -19.92 3.59 -18.09
C GLN A 163 -19.04 4.68 -17.49
N LEU A 164 -18.19 4.29 -16.53
CA LEU A 164 -17.21 5.20 -15.93
C LEU A 164 -15.95 5.32 -16.80
N PRO A 165 -15.19 6.45 -16.70
CA PRO A 165 -13.91 6.62 -17.35
C PRO A 165 -12.92 5.52 -16.99
N HIS A 166 -12.20 4.98 -17.99
CA HIS A 166 -11.32 3.80 -17.84
C HIS A 166 -10.09 3.82 -18.74
N ASP A 167 -9.53 4.98 -19.02
CA ASP A 167 -8.51 5.30 -20.05
C ASP A 167 -7.47 4.20 -20.35
N SER A 168 -6.89 3.59 -19.30
CA SER A 168 -5.86 2.54 -19.46
C SER A 168 -6.42 1.12 -19.54
N ASP A 169 -7.70 0.93 -19.26
CA ASP A 169 -8.34 -0.39 -19.27
C ASP A 169 -9.23 -0.60 -20.50
N PRO A 170 -8.82 -1.41 -21.50
CA PRO A 170 -9.62 -1.67 -22.70
C PRO A 170 -10.92 -2.43 -22.42
N SER A 171 -11.04 -3.11 -21.28
CA SER A 171 -12.28 -3.81 -20.88
C SER A 171 -13.35 -2.89 -20.30
N GLY A 172 -12.95 -1.72 -19.78
CA GLY A 172 -13.83 -0.77 -19.10
C GLY A 172 -14.40 -1.27 -17.77
N ILE A 173 -13.70 -2.20 -17.11
CA ILE A 173 -14.16 -2.88 -15.89
C ILE A 173 -13.45 -2.39 -14.64
N ALA A 174 -12.21 -1.93 -14.76
CA ALA A 174 -11.39 -1.48 -13.62
C ALA A 174 -12.11 -0.55 -12.62
N PRO A 175 -12.93 0.43 -13.05
CA PRO A 175 -13.64 1.32 -12.13
C PRO A 175 -14.60 0.62 -11.16
N TYR A 176 -15.09 -0.57 -11.50
CA TYR A 176 -16.13 -1.27 -10.74
C TYR A 176 -15.60 -2.38 -9.84
N VAL A 177 -14.27 -2.59 -9.82
CA VAL A 177 -13.61 -3.68 -9.09
C VAL A 177 -12.65 -3.11 -8.06
N ARG A 178 -12.73 -3.57 -6.78
CA ARG A 178 -11.72 -3.20 -5.76
C ARG A 178 -10.47 -4.05 -5.91
N LYS A 179 -9.67 -3.67 -6.90
CA LYS A 179 -8.43 -4.33 -7.32
C LYS A 179 -7.41 -3.29 -7.75
N ALA A 180 -6.12 -3.62 -7.64
CA ALA A 180 -5.04 -2.71 -8.02
C ALA A 180 -5.17 -2.27 -9.48
N ALA A 181 -5.27 -0.95 -9.69
CA ALA A 181 -5.59 -0.35 -10.98
C ALA A 181 -4.53 -0.68 -12.06
N TYR A 182 -3.24 -0.70 -11.70
CA TYR A 182 -2.14 -0.97 -12.64
C TYR A 182 -2.24 -2.35 -13.30
N GLN A 183 -2.94 -3.32 -12.69
CA GLN A 183 -3.13 -4.67 -13.25
C GLN A 183 -4.03 -4.67 -14.50
N PHE A 184 -4.85 -3.64 -14.67
CA PHE A 184 -5.64 -3.44 -15.89
C PHE A 184 -4.85 -2.77 -17.04
N GLY A 185 -3.55 -2.56 -16.82
CA GLY A 185 -2.63 -1.86 -17.71
C GLY A 185 -2.39 -0.43 -17.29
N TRP A 186 -1.16 0.04 -17.46
CA TRP A 186 -0.76 1.42 -17.22
C TRP A 186 0.36 1.82 -18.18
N ASP A 187 0.73 3.11 -18.21
CA ASP A 187 1.76 3.62 -19.13
C ASP A 187 3.21 3.22 -18.76
N PHE A 188 3.36 2.40 -17.71
CA PHE A 188 4.62 1.75 -17.31
C PHE A 188 4.50 0.23 -17.09
N ALA A 189 3.31 -0.35 -17.26
CA ALA A 189 3.07 -1.77 -17.04
C ALA A 189 2.07 -2.36 -18.04
N PRO A 190 2.31 -3.58 -18.59
CA PRO A 190 1.31 -4.26 -19.39
C PRO A 190 0.13 -4.72 -18.53
N ARG A 191 -0.99 -5.00 -19.20
CA ARG A 191 -2.19 -5.54 -18.57
C ARG A 191 -1.95 -6.98 -18.10
N THR A 192 -2.26 -7.25 -16.83
CA THR A 192 -2.21 -8.58 -16.20
C THR A 192 -3.24 -8.64 -15.08
N VAL A 193 -4.50 -8.89 -15.40
CA VAL A 193 -5.58 -8.99 -14.41
C VAL A 193 -5.48 -10.34 -13.71
N THR A 194 -4.92 -10.33 -12.52
CA THR A 194 -4.65 -11.54 -11.73
C THR A 194 -5.87 -12.01 -10.93
N CYS A 195 -5.81 -13.23 -10.41
CA CYS A 195 -6.59 -13.70 -9.27
C CYS A 195 -5.76 -14.71 -8.47
N GLY A 196 -6.08 -14.89 -7.18
CA GLY A 196 -5.38 -15.84 -6.33
C GLY A 196 -5.36 -15.46 -4.85
N ILE A 197 -4.73 -16.31 -4.08
CA ILE A 197 -4.49 -16.10 -2.64
C ILE A 197 -3.18 -15.32 -2.50
N TRP A 198 -3.26 -13.99 -2.71
CA TRP A 198 -2.07 -13.15 -2.91
C TRP A 198 -1.35 -12.72 -1.62
N GLN A 199 -1.95 -13.01 -0.46
CA GLN A 199 -1.42 -12.74 0.87
C GLN A 199 -1.47 -14.01 1.73
N PRO A 200 -0.76 -14.08 2.86
CA PRO A 200 -0.73 -15.26 3.72
C PRO A 200 -2.11 -15.72 4.22
N VAL A 201 -2.21 -17.03 4.46
CA VAL A 201 -3.39 -17.68 5.06
C VAL A 201 -3.02 -18.25 6.41
N GLU A 202 -3.89 -18.06 7.41
CA GLU A 202 -3.65 -18.45 8.79
C GLU A 202 -4.88 -19.09 9.43
N LEU A 203 -4.63 -20.05 10.31
CA LEU A 203 -5.62 -20.49 11.30
C LEU A 203 -5.25 -19.86 12.64
N ARG A 204 -6.10 -18.96 13.12
CA ARG A 204 -5.94 -18.27 14.41
C ARG A 204 -6.83 -18.92 15.46
N LEU A 205 -6.22 -19.30 16.56
CA LEU A 205 -6.90 -19.96 17.68
C LEU A 205 -6.71 -19.09 18.92
N SER A 206 -7.79 -18.79 19.62
CA SER A 206 -7.74 -18.02 20.86
C SER A 206 -8.72 -18.53 21.90
N GLY A 207 -8.38 -18.29 23.17
CA GLY A 207 -9.21 -18.63 24.31
C GLY A 207 -10.42 -17.71 24.46
N PRO A 208 -11.16 -17.82 25.57
CA PRO A 208 -12.43 -17.10 25.79
C PRO A 208 -12.30 -15.56 25.79
N VAL A 209 -11.12 -15.04 26.03
CA VAL A 209 -10.87 -13.59 26.04
C VAL A 209 -10.66 -13.03 24.63
N GLY A 210 -10.25 -13.90 23.67
CA GLY A 210 -9.98 -13.48 22.30
C GLY A 210 -8.69 -12.66 22.16
N ARG A 211 -8.58 -11.97 21.02
CA ARG A 211 -7.46 -11.04 20.75
C ARG A 211 -7.83 -9.62 21.18
N MET A 212 -6.80 -8.86 21.50
CA MET A 212 -6.90 -7.46 21.86
C MET A 212 -6.22 -6.58 20.79
N THR A 213 -6.75 -5.39 20.61
CA THR A 213 -6.13 -4.27 19.91
C THR A 213 -6.13 -3.04 20.80
N ALA A 214 -5.45 -1.95 20.43
CA ALA A 214 -5.52 -0.70 21.18
C ALA A 214 -5.38 0.51 20.26
N SER A 215 -6.17 1.55 20.52
CA SER A 215 -5.93 2.89 19.99
C SER A 215 -5.07 3.70 20.97
N VAL A 216 -4.22 4.58 20.42
CA VAL A 216 -3.32 5.43 21.20
C VAL A 216 -3.54 6.87 20.76
N THR A 217 -3.74 7.76 21.74
CA THR A 217 -3.76 9.21 21.51
C THR A 217 -2.73 9.85 22.42
N SER A 218 -2.02 10.85 21.90
CA SER A 218 -1.04 11.63 22.64
C SER A 218 -1.36 13.11 22.52
N THR A 219 -1.13 13.86 23.59
CA THR A 219 -1.40 15.30 23.64
C THR A 219 -0.23 15.99 24.34
N TRP A 220 0.39 16.95 23.65
CA TRP A 220 1.47 17.76 24.18
C TRP A 220 0.94 18.86 25.11
N SER A 221 1.62 19.09 26.21
CA SER A 221 1.43 20.22 27.09
C SER A 221 2.80 20.87 27.34
N GLY A 222 3.16 21.84 26.52
CA GLY A 222 4.53 22.33 26.44
C GLY A 222 5.49 21.25 25.95
N GLU A 223 6.47 20.85 26.78
CA GLU A 223 7.44 19.79 26.48
C GLU A 223 7.02 18.42 27.01
N ASP A 224 5.99 18.34 27.82
CA ASP A 224 5.50 17.09 28.41
C ASP A 224 4.38 16.48 27.55
N LEU A 225 4.23 15.16 27.59
CA LEU A 225 3.33 14.40 26.75
C LEU A 225 2.40 13.50 27.58
N SER A 226 1.10 13.72 27.46
CA SER A 226 0.07 12.82 27.98
C SER A 226 -0.28 11.76 26.95
N VAL A 227 -0.21 10.49 27.32
CA VAL A 227 -0.52 9.35 26.46
C VAL A 227 -1.71 8.58 27.03
N VAL A 228 -2.70 8.34 26.17
CA VAL A 228 -3.89 7.56 26.49
C VAL A 228 -3.99 6.36 25.57
N VAL A 229 -3.90 5.16 26.14
CA VAL A 229 -4.06 3.90 25.45
C VAL A 229 -5.45 3.33 25.77
N ARG A 230 -6.23 3.03 24.73
CA ARG A 230 -7.58 2.44 24.86
C ARG A 230 -7.60 1.05 24.23
N PRO A 231 -7.35 0.01 25.05
CA PRO A 231 -7.47 -1.36 24.58
C PRO A 231 -8.93 -1.71 24.24
N SER A 232 -9.10 -2.62 23.28
CA SER A 232 -10.41 -3.19 22.94
C SER A 232 -10.27 -4.65 22.51
N PHE A 233 -11.35 -5.43 22.64
CA PHE A 233 -11.39 -6.80 22.15
C PHE A 233 -11.70 -6.83 20.67
N VAL A 234 -10.94 -7.61 19.91
CA VAL A 234 -11.23 -7.91 18.48
C VAL A 234 -12.39 -8.88 18.39
N GLU A 235 -12.32 -9.99 19.15
CA GLU A 235 -13.44 -10.90 19.34
C GLU A 235 -14.10 -10.61 20.68
N ARG A 236 -15.42 -10.44 20.72
CA ARG A 236 -16.12 -10.26 22.00
C ARG A 236 -16.09 -11.56 22.78
N PRO A 237 -15.69 -11.54 24.07
CA PRO A 237 -15.80 -12.71 24.93
C PRO A 237 -17.25 -13.22 24.96
N ARG A 238 -17.46 -14.50 24.66
CA ARG A 238 -18.82 -15.11 24.68
C ARG A 238 -19.31 -15.37 26.07
N THR A 239 -18.39 -15.61 27.01
CA THR A 239 -18.65 -15.71 28.44
C THR A 239 -17.68 -14.77 29.14
N ALA A 240 -18.18 -13.89 30.02
CA ALA A 240 -17.29 -13.18 30.90
C ALA A 240 -16.65 -14.22 31.84
N PRO A 241 -15.36 -14.52 31.70
CA PRO A 241 -14.74 -15.48 32.60
C PRO A 241 -14.81 -14.91 34.03
N ASP A 242 -15.04 -15.77 35.03
CA ASP A 242 -14.94 -15.43 36.46
C ASP A 242 -13.49 -15.10 36.89
N LEU A 243 -12.78 -14.42 35.98
CA LEU A 243 -11.38 -14.06 36.11
C LEU A 243 -11.25 -12.60 36.55
N GLU A 244 -10.40 -12.34 37.52
CA GLU A 244 -9.94 -10.98 37.77
C GLU A 244 -8.94 -10.58 36.67
N LEU A 245 -9.35 -9.64 35.82
CA LEU A 245 -8.55 -9.21 34.66
C LEU A 245 -7.86 -7.88 35.00
N VAL A 246 -6.59 -7.78 34.65
CA VAL A 246 -5.79 -6.55 34.73
C VAL A 246 -5.23 -6.23 33.35
N ALA A 247 -5.51 -5.04 32.85
CA ALA A 247 -4.88 -4.49 31.65
C ALA A 247 -3.68 -3.64 32.10
N SER A 248 -2.54 -3.83 31.43
CA SER A 248 -1.30 -3.06 31.69
C SER A 248 -0.69 -2.57 30.39
N VAL A 249 -0.11 -1.38 30.40
CA VAL A 249 0.65 -0.82 29.26
C VAL A 249 2.11 -0.66 29.62
N PHE A 250 2.98 -1.02 28.69
CA PHE A 250 4.43 -0.93 28.77
C PHE A 250 4.97 -0.09 27.61
N LEU A 251 6.03 0.68 27.90
CA LEU A 251 6.80 1.42 26.91
C LEU A 251 8.26 0.99 27.03
N ASP A 252 8.86 0.49 25.94
CA ASP A 252 10.23 -0.05 25.95
C ASP A 252 10.50 -1.08 27.08
N GLY A 253 9.45 -1.84 27.45
CA GLY A 253 9.53 -2.84 28.51
C GLY A 253 9.23 -2.33 29.92
N GLU A 254 9.19 -1.02 30.15
CA GLU A 254 8.80 -0.42 31.44
C GLU A 254 7.28 -0.32 31.55
N ARG A 255 6.73 -0.73 32.70
CA ARG A 255 5.29 -0.65 32.92
C ARG A 255 4.87 0.78 33.33
N MET A 256 4.10 1.40 32.42
CA MET A 256 3.66 2.80 32.57
C MET A 256 2.36 2.95 33.33
N ALA A 257 1.40 2.04 33.15
CA ALA A 257 0.11 2.06 33.82
C ALA A 257 -0.54 0.68 33.87
N SER A 258 -1.42 0.46 34.87
CA SER A 258 -2.29 -0.72 34.89
C SER A 258 -3.63 -0.39 35.54
N ALA A 259 -4.68 -1.13 35.18
CA ALA A 259 -6.01 -0.98 35.78
C ALA A 259 -6.78 -2.32 35.72
N ALA A 260 -7.61 -2.56 36.75
CA ALA A 260 -8.52 -3.69 36.80
C ALA A 260 -9.62 -3.55 35.74
N VAL A 261 -9.99 -4.65 35.09
CA VAL A 261 -11.08 -4.67 34.12
C VAL A 261 -12.41 -4.90 34.85
N SER A 262 -13.37 -4.02 34.64
CA SER A 262 -14.70 -4.17 35.22
C SER A 262 -15.44 -5.38 34.67
N LYS A 263 -15.78 -6.33 35.52
CA LYS A 263 -16.58 -7.52 35.16
C LYS A 263 -18.00 -7.16 34.67
N ALA A 264 -18.56 -6.06 35.17
CA ALA A 264 -19.95 -5.68 34.90
C ALA A 264 -20.16 -5.19 33.45
N THR A 265 -19.14 -4.63 32.81
CA THR A 265 -19.25 -4.03 31.50
C THR A 265 -18.50 -4.78 30.41
N GLY A 266 -17.55 -5.65 30.77
CA GLY A 266 -16.65 -6.31 29.80
C GLY A 266 -15.78 -5.31 29.00
N THR A 267 -15.69 -4.07 29.46
CA THR A 267 -14.96 -2.99 28.80
C THR A 267 -13.54 -2.88 29.37
N LEU A 268 -12.54 -2.82 28.50
CA LEU A 268 -11.17 -2.58 28.91
C LEU A 268 -10.98 -1.11 29.31
N PRO A 269 -10.31 -0.82 30.44
CA PRO A 269 -10.11 0.55 30.91
C PRO A 269 -9.13 1.30 30.00
N ALA A 270 -9.30 2.61 29.89
CA ALA A 270 -8.29 3.48 29.31
C ALA A 270 -7.08 3.58 30.26
N LEU A 271 -5.90 3.32 29.75
CA LEU A 271 -4.63 3.40 30.49
C LEU A 271 -3.96 4.73 30.16
N ARG A 272 -3.56 5.50 31.16
CA ARG A 272 -2.99 6.84 31.01
C ARG A 272 -1.65 6.92 31.67
N PHE A 273 -0.69 7.61 31.03
CA PHE A 273 0.60 7.94 31.63
C PHE A 273 1.16 9.23 31.02
N GLU A 274 2.08 9.84 31.77
CA GLU A 274 2.76 11.07 31.36
C GLU A 274 4.24 10.79 31.13
N LEU A 275 4.81 11.49 30.16
CA LEU A 275 6.22 11.48 29.85
C LEU A 275 6.75 12.91 29.93
N SER A 276 7.83 13.11 30.67
CA SER A 276 8.50 14.40 30.74
C SER A 276 9.56 14.50 29.67
N ARG A 277 9.42 15.47 28.80
CA ARG A 277 10.33 15.79 27.71
C ARG A 277 10.75 14.58 26.85
N PRO A 278 9.79 13.74 26.36
CA PRO A 278 10.17 12.62 25.52
C PRO A 278 10.81 13.09 24.23
N GLU A 279 11.77 12.31 23.73
CA GLU A 279 12.39 12.58 22.42
C GLU A 279 11.36 12.53 21.31
N ARG A 280 11.30 13.59 20.48
CA ARG A 280 10.40 13.66 19.33
C ARG A 280 10.97 12.89 18.16
N TRP A 281 10.09 12.20 17.43
CA TRP A 281 10.42 11.63 16.14
C TRP A 281 10.44 12.73 15.05
N TRP A 282 11.45 12.70 14.19
CA TRP A 282 11.62 13.65 13.11
C TRP A 282 11.85 12.95 11.75
N PRO A 283 11.45 13.55 10.62
CA PRO A 283 11.84 13.05 9.32
C PRO A 283 13.35 13.21 9.09
N LYS A 284 13.87 12.40 8.17
CA LYS A 284 15.29 12.32 7.85
C LYS A 284 15.89 13.70 7.51
N GLY A 285 16.98 14.03 8.20
CA GLY A 285 17.67 15.30 8.07
C GLY A 285 17.11 16.44 8.92
N GLU A 286 16.06 16.20 9.74
CA GLU A 286 15.45 17.21 10.61
C GLU A 286 15.64 16.94 12.12
N GLY A 287 16.07 15.73 12.46
CA GLY A 287 16.29 15.29 13.86
C GLY A 287 16.37 13.78 13.96
N GLY A 288 16.25 13.23 15.18
CA GLY A 288 16.29 11.81 15.46
C GLY A 288 15.00 11.07 15.08
N GLN A 289 15.11 9.76 14.83
CA GLN A 289 13.97 8.88 14.52
C GLN A 289 13.70 7.92 15.69
N ARG A 290 13.42 8.49 16.89
CA ARG A 290 13.13 7.67 18.06
C ARG A 290 11.79 6.96 17.91
N VAL A 291 11.84 5.63 17.87
CA VAL A 291 10.68 4.74 17.86
C VAL A 291 10.69 3.91 19.14
N HIS A 292 9.64 3.99 19.92
CA HIS A 292 9.40 3.21 21.12
C HIS A 292 8.59 1.96 20.79
N GLN A 293 8.71 0.93 21.63
CA GLN A 293 7.86 -0.26 21.57
C GLN A 293 6.76 -0.17 22.62
N LEU A 294 5.53 0.07 22.19
CA LEU A 294 4.36 0.00 23.04
C LEU A 294 3.85 -1.43 23.10
N ARG A 295 3.62 -1.95 24.31
CA ARG A 295 2.99 -3.24 24.55
C ARG A 295 1.84 -3.10 25.55
N VAL A 296 0.69 -3.69 25.23
CA VAL A 296 -0.46 -3.80 26.13
C VAL A 296 -0.67 -5.28 26.45
N GLU A 297 -0.75 -5.59 27.75
CA GLU A 297 -0.99 -6.95 28.24
C GLU A 297 -2.32 -7.03 28.97
N LEU A 298 -3.03 -8.13 28.80
CA LEU A 298 -4.19 -8.50 29.57
C LEU A 298 -3.87 -9.79 30.33
N ARG A 299 -3.94 -9.74 31.66
CA ARG A 299 -3.58 -10.84 32.55
C ARG A 299 -4.72 -11.21 33.51
N SER A 300 -4.69 -12.45 33.98
CA SER A 300 -5.43 -12.92 35.17
C SER A 300 -4.44 -13.59 36.10
N GLY A 301 -4.13 -12.96 37.22
CA GLY A 301 -2.99 -13.32 38.07
C GLY A 301 -1.71 -13.34 37.22
N ASP A 302 -0.95 -14.43 37.26
CA ASP A 302 0.29 -14.60 36.48
C ASP A 302 0.04 -15.02 35.01
N ALA A 303 -1.18 -15.41 34.65
CA ALA A 303 -1.50 -15.87 33.30
C ALA A 303 -1.66 -14.71 32.34
N LEU A 304 -0.82 -14.68 31.29
CA LEU A 304 -0.95 -13.76 30.15
C LEU A 304 -2.03 -14.29 29.21
N LEU A 305 -3.11 -13.51 29.02
CA LEU A 305 -4.28 -13.91 28.22
C LEU A 305 -4.27 -13.33 26.81
N SER A 306 -3.82 -12.08 26.65
CA SER A 306 -3.71 -11.41 25.35
C SER A 306 -2.64 -10.35 25.40
N THR A 307 -1.99 -10.11 24.25
CA THR A 307 -0.98 -9.07 24.07
C THR A 307 -1.26 -8.31 22.79
N TYR A 308 -1.03 -7.00 22.82
CA TYR A 308 -0.98 -6.14 21.65
C TYR A 308 0.31 -5.35 21.64
N GLU A 309 1.01 -5.32 20.53
CA GLU A 309 2.29 -4.60 20.38
C GLU A 309 2.26 -3.73 19.12
N ARG A 310 2.93 -2.56 19.21
CA ARG A 310 3.08 -1.65 18.07
C ARG A 310 4.28 -0.71 18.26
N PRO A 311 4.87 -0.21 17.16
CA PRO A 311 5.78 0.93 17.24
C PRO A 311 5.03 2.20 17.66
N LEU A 312 5.73 3.11 18.34
CA LEU A 312 5.19 4.40 18.75
C LEU A 312 6.28 5.47 18.66
N GLY A 313 6.05 6.49 17.84
CA GLY A 313 6.90 7.67 17.77
C GLY A 313 6.09 8.91 18.15
N PHE A 314 6.68 9.78 18.96
CA PHE A 314 6.02 10.99 19.43
C PHE A 314 6.30 12.15 18.49
N ARG A 315 5.30 12.56 17.76
CA ARG A 315 5.42 13.67 16.79
C ARG A 315 4.06 14.31 16.51
N GLU A 316 4.09 15.51 15.96
CA GLU A 316 2.95 16.18 15.35
C GLU A 316 3.24 16.40 13.87
N VAL A 317 2.29 16.10 12.99
CA VAL A 317 2.36 16.39 11.56
C VAL A 317 1.07 17.10 11.16
N GLU A 318 1.22 18.28 10.59
CA GLU A 318 0.14 19.11 10.12
C GLU A 318 0.37 19.47 8.65
N LEU A 319 -0.69 19.49 7.85
CA LEU A 319 -0.68 20.04 6.50
C LEU A 319 -1.26 21.44 6.54
N ASP A 320 -0.40 22.44 6.47
CA ASP A 320 -0.79 23.85 6.42
C ASP A 320 -1.19 24.24 4.99
N ARG A 321 -2.44 24.63 4.86
CA ARG A 321 -3.08 25.14 3.64
C ARG A 321 -3.64 26.55 3.82
N THR A 322 -3.24 27.24 4.88
CA THR A 322 -3.68 28.61 5.16
C THR A 322 -3.20 29.55 4.07
N ALA A 323 -4.15 30.16 3.34
CA ALA A 323 -3.85 31.02 2.22
C ALA A 323 -2.91 32.19 2.60
N ASP A 324 -1.93 32.45 1.73
CA ASP A 324 -0.97 33.55 1.81
C ASP A 324 -1.06 34.43 0.54
N ASP A 325 -0.20 35.45 0.39
CA ASP A 325 -0.18 36.35 -0.76
C ASP A 325 0.07 35.64 -2.10
N ASP A 326 0.71 34.44 -2.06
CA ASP A 326 0.99 33.60 -3.21
C ASP A 326 -0.10 32.55 -3.49
N GLY A 327 -1.17 32.50 -2.68
CA GLY A 327 -2.30 31.60 -2.83
C GLY A 327 -2.46 30.59 -1.70
N GLU A 328 -2.85 29.34 -2.01
CA GLU A 328 -3.05 28.27 -1.05
C GLU A 328 -1.82 27.35 -1.02
N PRO A 329 -1.01 27.34 0.05
CA PRO A 329 0.16 26.47 0.16
C PRO A 329 -0.24 25.00 0.32
N PHE A 330 0.78 24.13 0.21
CA PHE A 330 0.72 22.73 0.60
C PHE A 330 2.01 22.42 1.36
N ARG A 331 2.02 22.74 2.66
CA ARG A 331 3.23 22.79 3.46
C ARG A 331 3.09 21.91 4.69
N PHE A 332 4.01 20.98 4.88
CA PHE A 332 4.03 20.15 6.08
C PHE A 332 4.75 20.86 7.21
N LEU A 333 4.07 20.94 8.35
CA LEU A 333 4.66 21.31 9.64
C LEU A 333 4.89 20.01 10.42
N VAL A 334 6.14 19.74 10.77
CA VAL A 334 6.48 18.61 11.64
C VAL A 334 6.99 19.15 12.97
N ASN A 335 6.32 18.77 14.05
CA ASN A 335 6.59 19.30 15.39
C ASN A 335 6.60 20.85 15.42
N GLY A 336 5.68 21.46 14.65
CA GLY A 336 5.53 22.92 14.55
C GLY A 336 6.51 23.60 13.59
N ARG A 337 7.46 22.88 12.96
CA ARG A 337 8.44 23.47 12.01
C ARG A 337 8.07 23.14 10.56
N PRO A 338 8.11 24.11 9.65
CA PRO A 338 7.94 23.86 8.22
C PRO A 338 9.14 23.06 7.69
N VAL A 339 8.85 21.95 6.98
CA VAL A 339 9.86 21.07 6.41
C VAL A 339 9.72 21.02 4.90
N PHE A 340 10.82 21.19 4.16
CA PHE A 340 10.85 20.95 2.72
C PHE A 340 10.85 19.45 2.45
N MET A 341 9.82 18.94 1.76
CA MET A 341 9.71 17.53 1.43
C MET A 341 10.53 17.20 0.19
N ARG A 342 11.45 16.25 0.34
CA ARG A 342 12.32 15.69 -0.69
C ARG A 342 11.99 14.22 -0.87
N GLY A 343 11.52 13.83 -2.04
CA GLY A 343 11.08 12.44 -2.14
C GLY A 343 10.71 11.97 -3.53
N CYS A 344 9.92 10.91 -3.51
CA CYS A 344 9.49 10.22 -4.73
C CYS A 344 8.09 9.63 -4.58
N ASN A 345 7.54 9.21 -5.72
CA ASN A 345 6.37 8.34 -5.78
C ASN A 345 6.81 6.86 -5.84
N LEU A 346 6.08 6.01 -5.14
CA LEU A 346 6.26 4.57 -5.11
C LEU A 346 5.12 3.90 -5.88
N VAL A 347 5.46 3.10 -6.88
CA VAL A 347 4.53 2.22 -7.59
C VAL A 347 4.75 0.76 -7.15
N PRO A 348 3.85 -0.19 -7.50
CA PRO A 348 4.10 -1.60 -7.20
C PRO A 348 5.47 -2.08 -7.69
N PRO A 349 6.19 -2.89 -6.90
CA PRO A 349 7.54 -3.31 -7.27
C PRO A 349 7.60 -4.45 -8.30
N ASP A 350 6.48 -5.12 -8.57
CA ASP A 350 6.37 -6.22 -9.55
C ASP A 350 4.95 -6.31 -10.11
N MET A 351 4.79 -6.85 -11.31
CA MET A 351 3.48 -7.14 -11.89
C MET A 351 2.71 -8.19 -11.06
N PHE A 352 3.43 -9.16 -10.49
CA PHE A 352 2.89 -10.24 -9.66
C PHE A 352 3.37 -10.08 -8.21
N LEU A 353 2.63 -9.34 -7.42
CA LEU A 353 2.99 -8.95 -6.05
C LEU A 353 3.48 -10.08 -5.14
N PRO A 354 2.93 -11.33 -5.18
CA PRO A 354 3.44 -12.40 -4.33
C PRO A 354 4.90 -12.81 -4.58
N ARG A 355 5.51 -12.38 -5.69
CA ARG A 355 6.95 -12.59 -5.94
C ARG A 355 7.83 -11.67 -5.09
N VAL A 356 7.24 -10.64 -4.49
CA VAL A 356 7.94 -9.60 -3.74
C VAL A 356 7.77 -9.83 -2.25
N GLY A 357 8.84 -10.27 -1.59
CA GLY A 357 8.87 -10.40 -0.14
C GLY A 357 9.16 -9.08 0.57
N ASP A 358 8.99 -9.07 1.91
CA ASP A 358 9.22 -7.91 2.77
C ASP A 358 10.60 -7.26 2.57
N SER A 359 11.63 -8.07 2.34
CA SER A 359 13.00 -7.60 2.11
C SER A 359 13.12 -6.67 0.89
N ALA A 360 12.35 -6.91 -0.17
CA ALA A 360 12.35 -6.04 -1.36
C ALA A 360 11.67 -4.70 -1.06
N TRP A 361 10.58 -4.69 -0.29
CA TRP A 361 9.95 -3.46 0.17
C TRP A 361 10.88 -2.62 1.07
N VAL A 362 11.58 -3.28 1.99
CA VAL A 362 12.61 -2.64 2.84
C VAL A 362 13.77 -2.09 2.01
N ALA A 363 14.18 -2.80 0.94
CA ALA A 363 15.22 -2.32 0.03
C ALA A 363 14.82 -1.03 -0.71
N LEU A 364 13.53 -0.87 -1.07
CA LEU A 364 13.03 0.39 -1.65
C LEU A 364 13.16 1.55 -0.65
N VAL A 365 12.83 1.33 0.63
CA VAL A 365 13.03 2.34 1.68
C VAL A 365 14.51 2.67 1.84
N LYS A 366 15.39 1.67 1.76
CA LYS A 366 16.83 1.90 1.78
C LYS A 366 17.30 2.76 0.61
N HIS A 367 16.80 2.54 -0.61
CA HIS A 367 17.10 3.41 -1.75
C HIS A 367 16.70 4.87 -1.48
N MET A 368 15.52 5.10 -0.91
CA MET A 368 15.06 6.45 -0.54
C MET A 368 15.97 7.08 0.53
N ALA A 369 16.28 6.32 1.58
CA ALA A 369 17.14 6.80 2.68
C ALA A 369 18.55 7.12 2.21
N ASP A 370 19.15 6.26 1.35
CA ASP A 370 20.47 6.49 0.76
C ASP A 370 20.48 7.73 -0.17
N ALA A 371 19.33 8.08 -0.76
CA ALA A 371 19.17 9.26 -1.60
C ALA A 371 18.75 10.53 -0.83
N HIS A 372 18.86 10.54 0.52
CA HIS A 372 18.51 11.67 1.38
C HIS A 372 17.04 12.13 1.28
N MET A 373 16.14 11.25 0.85
CA MET A 373 14.71 11.50 0.83
C MET A 373 14.13 11.50 2.24
N ASN A 374 13.09 12.31 2.46
CA ASN A 374 12.36 12.37 3.73
C ASN A 374 10.85 12.15 3.57
N MET A 375 10.37 11.92 2.34
CA MET A 375 8.96 11.61 2.04
C MET A 375 8.84 10.64 0.87
N VAL A 376 7.83 9.77 0.94
CA VAL A 376 7.38 8.92 -0.17
C VAL A 376 5.87 9.03 -0.31
N ARG A 377 5.37 9.14 -1.54
CA ARG A 377 3.95 8.98 -1.84
C ARG A 377 3.72 7.56 -2.38
N VAL A 378 2.86 6.81 -1.71
CA VAL A 378 2.38 5.51 -2.19
C VAL A 378 1.20 5.78 -3.13
N TRP A 379 1.42 5.58 -4.41
CA TRP A 379 0.47 5.93 -5.46
C TRP A 379 -0.79 5.04 -5.48
N SER A 380 -1.93 5.64 -5.73
CA SER A 380 -3.27 5.01 -5.64
C SER A 380 -3.59 3.93 -6.66
N GLY A 381 -2.88 3.85 -7.77
CA GLY A 381 -3.06 2.78 -8.76
C GLY A 381 -2.42 1.45 -8.37
N GLY A 382 -1.73 1.41 -7.24
CA GLY A 382 -0.98 0.28 -6.71
C GLY A 382 -1.71 -0.50 -5.63
N VAL A 383 -0.97 -0.79 -4.56
CA VAL A 383 -1.44 -1.52 -3.37
C VAL A 383 -0.92 -0.86 -2.10
N TYR A 384 -1.59 -1.11 -0.99
CA TYR A 384 -1.06 -0.75 0.33
C TYR A 384 0.17 -1.60 0.63
N PRO A 385 1.36 -1.00 0.91
CA PRO A 385 2.56 -1.77 1.25
C PRO A 385 2.38 -2.61 2.52
N PRO A 386 3.22 -3.66 2.72
CA PRO A 386 3.22 -4.45 3.95
C PRO A 386 3.77 -3.66 5.15
N ASP A 387 3.52 -4.14 6.38
CA ASP A 387 3.97 -3.49 7.62
C ASP A 387 5.49 -3.31 7.68
N ALA A 388 6.26 -4.21 7.06
CA ALA A 388 7.71 -4.12 6.96
C ALA A 388 8.17 -2.82 6.25
N PHE A 389 7.44 -2.36 5.24
CA PHE A 389 7.71 -1.09 4.56
C PHE A 389 7.52 0.10 5.52
N PHE A 390 6.38 0.16 6.22
CA PHE A 390 6.10 1.26 7.14
C PHE A 390 7.09 1.27 8.32
N THR A 391 7.42 0.10 8.88
CA THR A 391 8.43 -0.03 9.95
C THR A 391 9.81 0.45 9.47
N ALA A 392 10.18 0.16 8.24
CA ALA A 392 11.41 0.68 7.65
C ALA A 392 11.35 2.21 7.46
N CYS A 393 10.20 2.77 7.04
CA CYS A 393 9.99 4.21 6.94
C CYS A 393 10.08 4.88 8.32
N ASP A 394 9.49 4.30 9.36
CA ASP A 394 9.58 4.79 10.74
C ASP A 394 11.03 4.94 11.21
N THR A 395 11.84 3.90 10.93
CA THR A 395 13.24 3.84 11.34
C THR A 395 14.13 4.76 10.49
N ALA A 396 13.83 4.88 9.20
CA ALA A 396 14.62 5.70 8.26
C ALA A 396 14.24 7.18 8.28
N GLY A 397 13.14 7.58 8.93
CA GLY A 397 12.64 8.95 8.92
C GLY A 397 12.00 9.35 7.59
N ILE A 398 11.36 8.41 6.89
CA ILE A 398 10.66 8.68 5.64
C ILE A 398 9.17 8.88 5.93
N LEU A 399 8.68 10.09 5.79
CA LEU A 399 7.24 10.36 5.88
C LEU A 399 6.49 9.68 4.74
N VAL A 400 5.33 9.10 5.04
CA VAL A 400 4.49 8.40 4.06
C VAL A 400 3.24 9.22 3.77
N TRP A 401 3.07 9.62 2.53
CA TRP A 401 1.83 10.08 1.94
C TRP A 401 1.14 8.84 1.35
N GLN A 402 0.07 8.38 1.98
CA GLN A 402 -0.65 7.17 1.58
C GLN A 402 -1.89 7.51 0.77
N ASP A 403 -1.87 7.27 -0.54
CA ASP A 403 -3.11 7.29 -1.32
C ASP A 403 -3.99 6.09 -0.94
N LEU A 404 -5.30 6.30 -0.85
CA LEU A 404 -6.28 5.22 -0.90
C LEU A 404 -6.37 4.71 -2.35
N MET A 405 -6.56 3.39 -2.52
CA MET A 405 -6.34 2.74 -3.83
C MET A 405 -7.44 3.06 -4.86
N PHE A 406 -7.53 4.34 -5.30
CA PHE A 406 -8.44 4.84 -6.33
C PHE A 406 -7.67 5.53 -7.46
N GLY A 407 -7.22 4.72 -8.43
CA GLY A 407 -6.63 5.18 -9.70
C GLY A 407 -7.65 5.35 -10.83
N TYR A 408 -8.91 4.98 -10.60
CA TYR A 408 -10.05 5.18 -11.50
C TYR A 408 -11.24 5.77 -10.76
N MET A 409 -12.15 6.43 -11.49
CA MET A 409 -13.46 6.81 -10.97
C MET A 409 -14.13 5.59 -10.32
N ALA A 410 -14.97 5.83 -9.31
CA ALA A 410 -15.61 4.76 -8.56
C ALA A 410 -17.14 4.89 -8.55
N PRO A 411 -17.89 3.75 -8.50
CA PRO A 411 -19.36 3.78 -8.42
C PRO A 411 -19.81 4.13 -6.99
N GLY A 412 -19.56 5.38 -6.55
CA GLY A 412 -19.81 5.86 -5.21
C GLY A 412 -21.30 5.86 -4.77
N GLY A 413 -22.21 5.62 -5.71
CA GLY A 413 -23.63 5.41 -5.43
C GLY A 413 -24.03 3.94 -5.25
N ASP A 414 -23.17 2.97 -5.61
CA ASP A 414 -23.44 1.53 -5.39
C ASP A 414 -23.21 1.16 -3.94
N SER A 415 -24.27 0.78 -3.23
CA SER A 415 -24.22 0.45 -1.81
C SER A 415 -23.33 -0.79 -1.49
N ALA A 416 -23.21 -1.74 -2.42
CA ALA A 416 -22.32 -2.89 -2.24
C ALA A 416 -20.86 -2.47 -2.32
N PHE A 417 -20.53 -1.65 -3.31
CA PHE A 417 -19.19 -1.06 -3.46
C PHE A 417 -18.81 -0.22 -2.23
N ILE A 418 -19.71 0.66 -1.77
CA ILE A 418 -19.46 1.51 -0.59
C ILE A 418 -19.24 0.69 0.69
N ARG A 419 -19.99 -0.41 0.88
CA ARG A 419 -19.78 -1.28 2.06
C ARG A 419 -18.39 -1.89 2.08
N THR A 420 -17.94 -2.45 0.96
CA THR A 420 -16.61 -3.08 0.91
C THR A 420 -15.48 -2.05 1.02
N VAL A 421 -15.60 -0.87 0.40
CA VAL A 421 -14.67 0.25 0.54
C VAL A 421 -14.61 0.76 1.99
N THR A 422 -15.77 0.90 2.65
CA THR A 422 -15.81 1.35 4.05
C THR A 422 -15.05 0.39 4.98
N ALA A 423 -15.20 -0.91 4.77
CA ALA A 423 -14.47 -1.92 5.55
C ALA A 423 -12.97 -1.89 5.23
N GLU A 424 -12.59 -1.83 3.94
CA GLU A 424 -11.20 -1.70 3.50
C GLU A 424 -10.50 -0.51 4.15
N VAL A 425 -11.08 0.69 4.00
CA VAL A 425 -10.44 1.93 4.46
C VAL A 425 -10.28 1.92 5.98
N ARG A 426 -11.27 1.42 6.75
CA ARG A 426 -11.14 1.26 8.21
C ARG A 426 -9.99 0.32 8.56
N GLU A 427 -9.94 -0.86 7.95
CA GLU A 427 -8.88 -1.84 8.18
C GLU A 427 -7.49 -1.28 7.86
N GLN A 428 -7.35 -0.57 6.75
CA GLN A 428 -6.07 0.00 6.32
C GLN A 428 -5.67 1.22 7.17
N VAL A 429 -6.60 2.09 7.54
CA VAL A 429 -6.34 3.21 8.43
C VAL A 429 -5.89 2.71 9.80
N GLU A 430 -6.59 1.73 10.39
CA GLU A 430 -6.19 1.14 11.67
C GLU A 430 -4.77 0.56 11.62
N ARG A 431 -4.40 -0.08 10.51
CA ARG A 431 -3.08 -0.68 10.30
C ARG A 431 -1.98 0.37 10.09
N ILE A 432 -2.23 1.36 9.23
CA ILE A 432 -1.20 2.32 8.80
C ILE A 432 -1.03 3.47 9.79
N ALA A 433 -2.10 3.93 10.41
CA ALA A 433 -2.08 5.09 11.30
C ALA A 433 -1.31 4.87 12.62
N VAL A 434 -0.88 3.64 12.89
CA VAL A 434 -0.02 3.34 14.04
C VAL A 434 1.43 3.77 13.82
N HIS A 435 1.85 4.00 12.56
CA HIS A 435 3.22 4.31 12.20
C HIS A 435 3.52 5.81 12.32
N PRO A 436 4.60 6.21 13.03
CA PRO A 436 4.98 7.61 13.12
C PRO A 436 5.36 8.23 11.76
N SER A 437 5.72 7.42 10.78
CA SER A 437 6.00 7.87 9.42
C SER A 437 4.76 8.36 8.66
N LEU A 438 3.53 7.99 9.03
CA LEU A 438 2.35 8.47 8.32
C LEU A 438 2.24 10.00 8.37
N ALA A 439 2.18 10.66 7.20
CA ALA A 439 1.98 12.09 7.05
C ALA A 439 0.53 12.45 6.74
N LEU A 440 -0.07 11.80 5.73
CA LEU A 440 -1.47 12.02 5.34
C LEU A 440 -2.04 10.84 4.57
N PHE A 441 -3.37 10.78 4.50
CA PHE A 441 -4.11 9.98 3.54
C PHE A 441 -4.61 10.84 2.38
N CYS A 442 -4.56 10.32 1.15
CA CYS A 442 -5.10 10.98 -0.03
C CYS A 442 -6.20 10.11 -0.67
N GLY A 443 -7.31 10.74 -1.04
CA GLY A 443 -8.48 10.04 -1.56
C GLY A 443 -8.23 9.34 -2.89
N ASN A 444 -7.66 10.06 -3.87
CA ASN A 444 -7.47 9.54 -5.22
C ASN A 444 -6.29 10.18 -5.95
N ASN A 445 -5.90 9.55 -7.08
CA ASN A 445 -4.95 10.12 -8.04
C ASN A 445 -5.69 10.72 -9.22
N GLU A 446 -5.51 12.03 -9.45
CA GLU A 446 -5.86 12.79 -10.66
C GLU A 446 -7.34 12.81 -11.08
N LEU A 447 -8.27 12.19 -10.33
CA LEU A 447 -9.66 12.05 -10.78
C LEU A 447 -10.36 13.40 -10.94
N ASP A 448 -10.11 14.36 -10.06
CA ASP A 448 -10.69 15.72 -10.09
C ASP A 448 -10.14 16.52 -11.27
N VAL A 449 -8.84 16.45 -11.50
CA VAL A 449 -8.17 17.09 -12.64
C VAL A 449 -8.63 16.45 -13.95
N ALA A 450 -8.71 15.14 -14.00
CA ALA A 450 -9.15 14.39 -15.17
C ALA A 450 -10.61 14.72 -15.53
N TRP A 451 -11.49 14.71 -14.54
CA TRP A 451 -12.88 15.08 -14.73
C TRP A 451 -13.03 16.49 -15.32
N SER A 452 -12.25 17.44 -14.82
CA SER A 452 -12.35 18.84 -15.21
C SER A 452 -11.61 19.19 -16.50
N ASN A 453 -10.55 18.42 -16.88
CA ASN A 453 -9.61 18.88 -17.91
C ASN A 453 -9.34 17.84 -19.03
N TRP A 454 -9.64 16.53 -18.85
CA TRP A 454 -9.28 15.52 -19.83
C TRP A 454 -10.39 15.17 -20.82
N GLY A 455 -11.53 15.87 -20.76
CA GLY A 455 -12.65 15.68 -21.68
C GLY A 455 -13.38 14.34 -21.51
N TRP A 456 -13.34 13.76 -20.31
CA TRP A 456 -13.97 12.47 -20.01
C TRP A 456 -15.46 12.47 -20.28
N GLN A 457 -16.17 13.57 -19.95
CA GLN A 457 -17.61 13.68 -20.18
C GLN A 457 -17.96 13.47 -21.66
N GLN A 458 -17.16 14.05 -22.56
CA GLN A 458 -17.37 13.90 -24.01
C GLN A 458 -16.92 12.50 -24.49
N ARG A 459 -15.75 12.04 -24.06
CA ARG A 459 -15.17 10.74 -24.47
C ARG A 459 -16.03 9.55 -24.09
N TYR A 460 -16.62 9.59 -22.87
CA TYR A 460 -17.45 8.51 -22.32
C TYR A 460 -18.96 8.80 -22.41
N ALA A 461 -19.37 9.78 -23.21
CA ALA A 461 -20.77 10.18 -23.40
C ALA A 461 -21.53 10.45 -22.09
N LEU A 462 -20.86 11.01 -21.11
CA LEU A 462 -21.43 11.37 -19.80
C LEU A 462 -22.08 12.76 -19.91
N HIS A 463 -23.40 12.79 -20.09
CA HIS A 463 -24.16 14.02 -20.27
C HIS A 463 -25.33 14.10 -19.29
N GLY A 464 -25.81 15.33 -19.02
CA GLY A 464 -27.01 15.59 -18.23
C GLY A 464 -27.01 14.87 -16.87
N ALA A 465 -28.01 14.03 -16.64
CA ALA A 465 -28.21 13.34 -15.36
C ALA A 465 -27.10 12.35 -15.03
N ASP A 466 -26.54 11.65 -16.02
CA ASP A 466 -25.47 10.67 -15.79
C ASP A 466 -24.18 11.35 -15.35
N SER A 467 -23.77 12.44 -16.01
CA SER A 467 -22.63 13.24 -15.60
C SER A 467 -22.80 13.80 -14.19
N ALA A 468 -23.97 14.37 -13.90
CA ALA A 468 -24.28 14.91 -12.58
C ALA A 468 -24.24 13.82 -11.48
N ARG A 469 -24.79 12.62 -11.77
CA ARG A 469 -24.79 11.48 -10.84
C ARG A 469 -23.38 10.99 -10.56
N VAL A 470 -22.55 10.77 -11.59
CA VAL A 470 -21.17 10.31 -11.43
C VAL A 470 -20.37 11.28 -10.57
N TRP A 471 -20.54 12.59 -10.82
CA TRP A 471 -19.83 13.60 -10.03
C TRP A 471 -20.35 13.71 -8.60
N GLN A 472 -21.66 13.58 -8.39
CA GLN A 472 -22.25 13.54 -7.05
C GLN A 472 -21.77 12.32 -6.25
N ASP A 473 -21.70 11.14 -6.89
CA ASP A 473 -21.18 9.92 -6.28
C ASP A 473 -19.68 10.04 -5.92
N HIS A 474 -18.89 10.69 -6.80
CA HIS A 474 -17.50 11.03 -6.54
C HIS A 474 -17.38 11.92 -5.30
N HIS A 475 -18.15 13.01 -5.26
CA HIS A 475 -18.16 13.95 -4.13
C HIS A 475 -18.54 13.26 -2.81
N ARG A 476 -19.61 12.44 -2.85
CA ARG A 476 -20.03 11.67 -1.69
C ARG A 476 -18.95 10.73 -1.15
N LEU A 477 -18.21 10.10 -2.03
CA LEU A 477 -17.11 9.18 -1.65
C LEU A 477 -15.91 9.97 -1.11
N PHE A 478 -15.34 10.88 -1.90
CA PHE A 478 -14.04 11.49 -1.63
C PHE A 478 -14.10 12.70 -0.68
N ASP A 479 -15.18 13.47 -0.69
CA ASP A 479 -15.28 14.66 0.17
C ASP A 479 -16.12 14.43 1.45
N VAL A 480 -16.91 13.35 1.51
CA VAL A 480 -17.77 13.09 2.67
C VAL A 480 -17.37 11.81 3.40
N LEU A 481 -17.36 10.66 2.71
CA LEU A 481 -17.16 9.37 3.37
C LEU A 481 -15.70 9.14 3.80
N LEU A 482 -14.74 9.31 2.89
CA LEU A 482 -13.34 9.02 3.16
C LEU A 482 -12.73 9.92 4.25
N PRO A 483 -13.00 11.25 4.31
CA PRO A 483 -12.57 12.08 5.43
C PRO A 483 -13.06 11.58 6.80
N GLN A 484 -14.32 11.09 6.87
CA GLN A 484 -14.85 10.53 8.10
C GLN A 484 -14.16 9.22 8.52
N LEU A 485 -13.76 8.40 7.53
CA LEU A 485 -13.09 7.13 7.78
C LEU A 485 -11.61 7.29 8.15
N THR A 486 -10.98 8.35 7.69
CA THR A 486 -9.57 8.66 7.94
C THR A 486 -9.36 9.53 9.18
N ALA A 487 -10.41 10.17 9.71
CA ALA A 487 -10.31 11.00 10.91
C ALA A 487 -9.76 10.20 12.12
N PRO A 488 -8.91 10.81 12.97
CA PRO A 488 -8.51 12.23 13.02
C PRO A 488 -7.25 12.58 12.18
N TRP A 489 -6.82 11.71 11.30
CA TRP A 489 -5.58 11.88 10.52
C TRP A 489 -5.77 12.90 9.39
N THR A 490 -4.66 13.54 9.00
CA THR A 490 -4.64 14.47 7.87
C THR A 490 -5.13 13.78 6.60
N TYR A 491 -6.04 14.44 5.89
CA TYR A 491 -6.62 13.92 4.64
C TYR A 491 -6.63 15.01 3.55
N THR A 492 -6.36 14.62 2.32
CA THR A 492 -6.61 15.41 1.10
C THR A 492 -7.49 14.60 0.15
N THR A 493 -8.44 15.26 -0.51
CA THR A 493 -9.44 14.61 -1.38
C THR A 493 -8.79 13.92 -2.57
N THR A 494 -7.83 14.60 -3.20
CA THR A 494 -7.16 14.18 -4.45
C THR A 494 -5.71 14.65 -4.47
N SER A 495 -4.90 14.07 -5.30
CA SER A 495 -3.61 14.59 -5.74
C SER A 495 -3.54 14.48 -7.27
N PRO A 496 -3.33 15.61 -7.99
CA PRO A 496 -3.09 16.94 -7.48
C PRO A 496 -4.38 17.68 -7.16
N LEU A 497 -4.27 18.70 -6.31
CA LEU A 497 -5.35 19.68 -6.05
C LEU A 497 -5.47 20.73 -7.16
N SER A 498 -4.47 20.82 -8.05
CA SER A 498 -4.42 21.83 -9.08
C SER A 498 -3.89 21.31 -10.42
N ASN A 499 -4.26 22.00 -11.52
CA ASN A 499 -3.83 21.63 -12.87
C ASN A 499 -2.67 22.49 -13.35
N TRP A 500 -1.60 21.87 -13.85
CA TRP A 500 -0.44 22.54 -14.44
C TRP A 500 -0.73 23.34 -15.72
N GLY A 501 -1.86 23.07 -16.40
CA GLY A 501 -2.25 23.72 -17.63
C GLY A 501 -2.72 25.19 -17.49
N ASN A 502 -2.75 25.74 -16.26
CA ASN A 502 -3.14 27.14 -16.05
C ASN A 502 -2.33 27.81 -14.92
N ALA A 503 -2.19 29.13 -15.00
CA ALA A 503 -1.40 29.90 -14.01
C ALA A 503 -1.99 29.88 -12.60
N ALA A 504 -3.32 29.75 -12.46
CA ALA A 504 -3.98 29.65 -11.16
C ALA A 504 -3.59 28.34 -10.44
N GLY A 505 -3.37 27.26 -11.19
CA GLY A 505 -2.93 25.98 -10.65
C GLY A 505 -1.55 26.02 -9.98
N LEU A 506 -0.67 26.91 -10.41
CA LEU A 506 0.64 27.09 -9.79
C LEU A 506 0.58 27.75 -8.40
N ARG A 507 -0.58 28.27 -8.00
CA ARG A 507 -0.80 29.01 -6.75
C ARG A 507 -1.58 28.22 -5.70
N ARG A 508 -1.99 26.97 -6.01
CA ARG A 508 -2.92 26.24 -5.16
C ARG A 508 -2.50 24.79 -4.95
N GLY A 509 -2.33 24.40 -3.69
CA GLY A 509 -2.15 23.02 -3.29
C GLY A 509 -0.94 22.34 -3.91
N ASP A 510 -1.05 21.05 -4.14
CA ASP A 510 -0.05 20.26 -4.85
C ASP A 510 -0.31 20.22 -6.37
N LEU A 511 0.74 19.91 -7.13
CA LEU A 511 0.76 19.97 -8.58
C LEU A 511 1.46 18.74 -9.17
N HIS A 512 0.84 18.11 -10.20
CA HIS A 512 1.50 17.18 -11.09
C HIS A 512 1.97 17.94 -12.34
N TYR A 513 3.27 18.19 -12.47
CA TYR A 513 3.79 18.95 -13.62
C TYR A 513 4.22 18.02 -14.75
N TRP A 514 3.35 17.81 -15.72
CA TRP A 514 3.55 16.93 -16.86
C TRP A 514 3.83 17.67 -18.18
N GLY A 515 4.08 18.98 -18.14
CA GLY A 515 4.37 19.78 -19.33
C GLY A 515 5.56 19.29 -20.14
N VAL A 516 6.57 18.71 -19.48
CA VAL A 516 7.78 18.19 -20.14
C VAL A 516 7.52 16.86 -20.85
N TRP A 517 6.78 15.93 -20.23
CA TRP A 517 6.52 14.62 -20.83
C TRP A 517 5.28 14.62 -21.72
N HIS A 518 4.15 15.14 -21.26
CA HIS A 518 2.88 15.13 -22.00
C HIS A 518 2.67 16.39 -22.85
N GLY A 519 3.29 17.52 -22.51
CA GLY A 519 3.08 18.83 -23.15
C GLY A 519 4.19 19.29 -24.09
N ASP A 520 5.16 18.43 -24.44
CA ASP A 520 6.30 18.72 -25.33
C ASP A 520 7.17 19.93 -24.94
N SER A 521 7.08 20.36 -23.67
CA SER A 521 7.90 21.46 -23.16
C SER A 521 9.36 21.03 -23.00
N THR A 522 10.29 21.99 -23.12
CA THR A 522 11.70 21.74 -22.85
C THR A 522 11.96 21.64 -21.35
N PHE A 523 13.11 21.10 -20.93
CA PHE A 523 13.49 21.00 -19.52
C PHE A 523 13.59 22.37 -18.82
N ALA A 524 13.88 23.43 -19.57
CA ALA A 524 13.86 24.80 -19.04
C ALA A 524 12.50 25.21 -18.47
N SER A 525 11.41 24.59 -18.90
CA SER A 525 10.05 24.88 -18.42
C SER A 525 9.82 24.50 -16.98
N PHE A 526 10.62 23.61 -16.38
CA PHE A 526 10.56 23.31 -14.95
C PHE A 526 10.73 24.58 -14.10
N LYS A 527 11.61 25.49 -14.49
CA LYS A 527 11.85 26.73 -13.75
C LYS A 527 10.65 27.70 -13.75
N GLY A 528 9.87 27.70 -14.83
CA GLY A 528 8.70 28.59 -14.98
C GLY A 528 7.39 28.01 -14.45
N ASN A 529 7.34 26.71 -14.09
CA ASN A 529 6.10 26.01 -13.73
C ASN A 529 6.21 25.33 -12.37
N VAL A 530 6.68 26.05 -11.37
CA VAL A 530 6.78 25.57 -9.99
C VAL A 530 5.49 25.84 -9.24
N GLY A 531 4.83 24.79 -8.73
CA GLY A 531 3.66 24.89 -7.85
C GLY A 531 4.03 25.21 -6.40
N ARG A 532 3.02 25.18 -5.52
CA ARG A 532 3.22 25.33 -4.06
C ARG A 532 3.84 24.06 -3.45
N PHE A 533 3.64 22.93 -4.10
CA PHE A 533 4.23 21.62 -3.87
C PHE A 533 4.16 20.85 -5.19
N VAL A 534 5.21 20.18 -5.62
CA VAL A 534 5.20 19.41 -6.87
C VAL A 534 5.25 17.93 -6.53
N SER A 535 4.09 17.29 -6.54
CA SER A 535 3.88 15.91 -6.09
C SER A 535 4.13 14.87 -7.19
N GLU A 536 4.12 15.28 -8.47
CA GLU A 536 4.60 14.46 -9.59
C GLU A 536 5.24 15.31 -10.67
N TYR A 537 6.33 14.79 -11.23
CA TYR A 537 7.01 15.27 -12.44
C TYR A 537 8.05 14.23 -12.84
N GLY A 538 8.40 14.18 -14.12
CA GLY A 538 9.42 13.23 -14.53
C GLY A 538 9.69 13.16 -16.01
N PHE A 539 10.67 12.31 -16.36
CA PHE A 539 11.06 11.98 -17.71
C PHE A 539 11.44 10.51 -17.81
N GLN A 540 11.08 9.82 -18.91
CA GLN A 540 11.38 8.39 -19.06
C GLN A 540 12.83 8.13 -19.49
N SER A 541 13.33 6.97 -19.07
CA SER A 541 14.51 6.32 -19.64
C SER A 541 14.33 4.80 -19.70
N TYR A 542 15.14 4.13 -20.47
CA TYR A 542 15.21 2.67 -20.46
C TYR A 542 15.95 2.17 -19.22
N PRO A 543 15.64 0.94 -18.72
CA PRO A 543 16.42 0.27 -17.68
C PRO A 543 17.83 -0.08 -18.17
N ASP A 544 18.69 -0.53 -17.27
CA ASP A 544 20.03 -0.97 -17.63
C ASP A 544 20.01 -2.10 -18.68
N SER A 545 21.02 -2.14 -19.55
CA SER A 545 21.16 -3.18 -20.57
C SER A 545 21.15 -4.60 -19.99
N SER A 546 21.76 -4.79 -18.82
CA SER A 546 21.79 -6.08 -18.12
C SER A 546 20.40 -6.48 -17.59
N THR A 547 19.57 -5.53 -17.23
CA THR A 547 18.17 -5.76 -16.87
C THR A 547 17.37 -6.21 -18.07
N LEU A 548 17.46 -5.51 -19.22
CA LEU A 548 16.76 -5.90 -20.44
C LEU A 548 17.18 -7.28 -20.94
N ALA A 549 18.48 -7.62 -20.85
CA ALA A 549 19.01 -8.91 -21.29
C ALA A 549 18.46 -10.12 -20.51
N ARG A 550 17.86 -9.91 -19.32
CA ARG A 550 17.17 -10.98 -18.56
C ARG A 550 15.81 -11.34 -19.18
N TYR A 551 15.19 -10.40 -19.90
CA TYR A 551 13.78 -10.49 -20.30
C TYR A 551 13.56 -10.42 -21.82
N ILE A 552 14.61 -10.15 -22.59
CA ILE A 552 14.57 -10.11 -24.06
C ILE A 552 15.56 -11.13 -24.60
N ASP A 553 15.11 -11.95 -25.57
CA ASP A 553 15.99 -12.91 -26.20
C ASP A 553 17.15 -12.21 -26.94
N PRO A 554 18.36 -12.81 -26.95
CA PRO A 554 19.55 -12.16 -27.52
C PRO A 554 19.37 -11.72 -28.98
N ASP A 555 18.66 -12.50 -29.78
CA ASP A 555 18.35 -12.22 -31.21
C ASP A 555 17.32 -11.10 -31.39
N MET A 556 16.58 -10.74 -30.33
CA MET A 556 15.61 -9.64 -30.29
C MET A 556 16.12 -8.43 -29.48
N LEU A 557 17.32 -8.49 -28.90
CA LEU A 557 17.87 -7.42 -28.06
C LEU A 557 18.68 -6.42 -28.90
N TYR A 558 17.98 -5.65 -29.74
CA TYR A 558 18.58 -4.60 -30.56
C TYR A 558 17.63 -3.40 -30.72
N LEU A 559 18.20 -2.23 -31.03
CA LEU A 559 17.44 -1.00 -31.19
C LEU A 559 16.46 -1.11 -32.40
N GLY A 560 15.18 -0.87 -32.13
CA GLY A 560 14.11 -0.99 -33.12
C GLY A 560 13.47 -2.38 -33.21
N SER A 561 13.89 -3.36 -32.41
CA SER A 561 13.23 -4.66 -32.34
C SER A 561 11.81 -4.57 -31.79
N ARG A 562 10.95 -5.53 -32.17
CA ARG A 562 9.59 -5.64 -31.63
C ARG A 562 9.61 -5.86 -30.11
N ALA A 563 10.53 -6.68 -29.59
CA ALA A 563 10.63 -6.97 -28.17
C ALA A 563 11.02 -5.72 -27.36
N LEU A 564 11.94 -4.88 -27.88
CA LEU A 564 12.29 -3.61 -27.26
C LEU A 564 11.13 -2.62 -27.35
N ALA A 565 10.45 -2.50 -28.48
CA ALA A 565 9.29 -1.64 -28.64
C ALA A 565 8.15 -2.03 -27.68
N TYR A 566 7.99 -3.32 -27.40
CA TYR A 566 7.00 -3.81 -26.42
C TYR A 566 7.30 -3.35 -24.98
N ARG A 567 8.56 -3.00 -24.67
CA ARG A 567 8.96 -2.46 -23.35
C ARG A 567 8.54 -1.01 -23.13
N GLN A 568 8.19 -0.30 -24.20
CA GLN A 568 7.61 1.05 -24.10
C GLN A 568 6.10 0.94 -23.95
N ARG A 569 5.57 1.39 -22.80
CA ARG A 569 4.13 1.31 -22.49
C ARG A 569 3.40 2.65 -22.62
N SER A 570 4.16 3.75 -22.67
CA SER A 570 3.57 5.08 -22.86
C SER A 570 3.04 5.27 -24.30
N TYR A 571 1.87 5.88 -24.40
CA TYR A 571 1.30 6.29 -25.69
C TYR A 571 2.19 7.27 -26.47
N ARG A 572 3.11 7.97 -25.78
CA ARG A 572 4.09 8.89 -26.38
C ARG A 572 5.21 8.15 -27.10
N THR A 573 5.35 6.85 -26.92
CA THR A 573 6.43 6.03 -27.45
C THR A 573 7.83 6.54 -27.06
N ASP A 574 8.88 6.25 -27.84
CA ASP A 574 10.23 6.76 -27.64
C ASP A 574 10.44 8.19 -28.19
N ALA A 575 9.44 8.80 -28.79
CA ALA A 575 9.59 10.08 -29.47
C ALA A 575 10.10 11.20 -28.56
N PRO A 576 9.55 11.43 -27.34
CA PRO A 576 10.07 12.45 -26.43
C PRO A 576 11.51 12.16 -25.99
N ILE A 577 11.87 10.89 -25.78
CA ILE A 577 13.22 10.48 -25.40
C ILE A 577 14.21 10.84 -26.50
N ARG A 578 13.92 10.47 -27.75
CA ARG A 578 14.79 10.77 -28.93
C ARG A 578 14.96 12.27 -29.15
N GLN A 579 13.85 13.02 -29.04
CA GLN A 579 13.87 14.48 -29.16
C GLN A 579 14.73 15.14 -28.07
N ALA A 580 14.61 14.66 -26.82
CA ALA A 580 15.41 15.17 -25.72
C ALA A 580 16.91 14.82 -25.89
N ILE A 581 17.25 13.62 -26.34
CA ILE A 581 18.64 13.22 -26.61
C ILE A 581 19.25 14.16 -27.68
N GLU A 582 18.54 14.38 -28.77
CA GLU A 582 19.03 15.26 -29.84
C GLU A 582 19.16 16.72 -29.36
N ARG A 583 18.17 17.23 -28.63
CA ARG A 583 18.16 18.62 -28.16
C ARG A 583 19.18 18.91 -27.07
N GLU A 584 19.30 18.03 -26.07
CA GLU A 584 20.09 18.29 -24.87
C GLU A 584 21.54 17.76 -24.99
N LEU A 585 21.77 16.68 -25.76
CA LEU A 585 23.08 16.05 -25.93
C LEU A 585 23.69 16.27 -27.32
N GLY A 586 22.88 16.67 -28.33
CA GLY A 586 23.32 16.76 -29.73
C GLY A 586 23.60 15.41 -30.38
N GLU A 587 23.06 14.31 -29.83
CA GLU A 587 23.35 12.95 -30.22
C GLU A 587 22.18 12.29 -30.96
N ARG A 588 22.50 11.30 -31.81
CA ARG A 588 21.53 10.40 -32.47
C ARG A 588 22.04 8.96 -32.36
N PRO A 589 21.88 8.29 -31.20
CA PRO A 589 22.40 6.95 -31.01
C PRO A 589 21.82 5.95 -32.02
N ILE A 590 22.70 5.12 -32.60
CA ILE A 590 22.36 4.07 -33.57
C ILE A 590 22.49 2.65 -32.99
N THR A 591 23.05 2.52 -31.78
CA THR A 591 23.15 1.25 -31.07
C THR A 591 22.24 1.22 -29.85
N LEU A 592 21.81 0.03 -29.42
CA LEU A 592 20.97 -0.11 -28.24
C LEU A 592 21.66 0.44 -26.98
N GLY A 593 22.92 0.09 -26.73
CA GLY A 593 23.65 0.59 -25.56
C GLY A 593 23.82 2.10 -25.57
N GLY A 594 24.10 2.70 -26.73
CA GLY A 594 24.17 4.16 -26.89
C GLY A 594 22.82 4.84 -26.59
N PHE A 595 21.73 4.26 -27.10
CA PHE A 595 20.39 4.79 -26.86
C PHE A 595 19.97 4.69 -25.38
N ILE A 596 20.23 3.55 -24.73
CA ILE A 596 19.95 3.38 -23.28
C ILE A 596 20.75 4.41 -22.47
N GLY A 597 22.07 4.51 -22.70
CA GLY A 597 22.93 5.43 -21.98
C GLY A 597 22.50 6.89 -22.16
N ALA A 598 22.21 7.33 -23.38
CA ALA A 598 21.73 8.67 -23.67
C ALA A 598 20.34 8.94 -23.05
N SER A 599 19.41 7.95 -23.08
CA SER A 599 18.11 8.09 -22.44
C SER A 599 18.21 8.30 -20.93
N GLN A 600 19.12 7.60 -20.26
CA GLN A 600 19.37 7.74 -18.82
C GLN A 600 20.06 9.09 -18.49
N GLN A 601 20.91 9.60 -19.37
CA GLN A 601 21.54 10.92 -19.18
C GLN A 601 20.51 12.05 -19.29
N VAL A 602 19.64 12.04 -20.29
CA VAL A 602 18.59 13.09 -20.40
C VAL A 602 17.58 13.00 -19.27
N GLN A 603 17.25 11.79 -18.79
CA GLN A 603 16.44 11.64 -17.59
C GLN A 603 17.12 12.27 -16.37
N ALA A 604 18.41 12.02 -16.16
CA ALA A 604 19.17 12.57 -15.06
C ALA A 604 19.21 14.12 -15.10
N LEU A 605 19.40 14.70 -16.29
CA LEU A 605 19.36 16.15 -16.49
C LEU A 605 17.98 16.73 -16.18
N ALA A 606 16.91 16.08 -16.62
CA ALA A 606 15.54 16.53 -16.37
C ALA A 606 15.24 16.60 -14.86
N TYR A 607 15.60 15.57 -14.09
CA TYR A 607 15.39 15.54 -12.64
C TYR A 607 16.29 16.57 -11.92
N GLU A 608 17.54 16.72 -12.33
CA GLU A 608 18.44 17.72 -11.75
C GLU A 608 17.85 19.13 -11.87
N LEU A 609 17.38 19.50 -13.06
CA LEU A 609 16.81 20.83 -13.33
C LEU A 609 15.49 21.04 -12.57
N ALA A 610 14.63 20.03 -12.51
CA ALA A 610 13.36 20.10 -11.79
C ALA A 610 13.58 20.26 -10.27
N VAL A 611 14.39 19.38 -9.67
CA VAL A 611 14.68 19.42 -8.23
C VAL A 611 15.29 20.76 -7.81
N ARG A 612 16.23 21.29 -8.61
CA ARG A 612 16.82 22.60 -8.37
C ARG A 612 15.77 23.72 -8.45
N ALA A 613 14.93 23.72 -9.49
CA ALA A 613 13.88 24.74 -9.65
C ALA A 613 12.89 24.77 -8.47
N HIS A 614 12.49 23.59 -7.97
CA HIS A 614 11.61 23.49 -6.81
C HIS A 614 12.27 23.97 -5.52
N TRP A 615 13.57 23.64 -5.32
CA TRP A 615 14.33 24.10 -4.17
C TRP A 615 14.56 25.60 -4.16
N ASP A 616 14.91 26.19 -5.30
CA ASP A 616 15.18 27.63 -5.44
C ASP A 616 13.90 28.48 -5.25
N ALA A 617 12.72 27.87 -5.43
CA ALA A 617 11.43 28.55 -5.24
C ALA A 617 10.93 28.57 -3.78
N ARG A 618 11.73 28.11 -2.80
CA ARG A 618 11.38 28.22 -1.37
C ARG A 618 11.33 29.67 -0.90
N PRO A 619 10.51 29.99 0.10
CA PRO A 619 9.54 29.13 0.82
C PRO A 619 8.19 28.96 0.10
N ARG A 620 8.06 29.47 -1.12
CA ARG A 620 6.81 29.36 -1.89
C ARG A 620 6.50 27.90 -2.26
N CYS A 621 7.48 27.15 -2.75
CA CYS A 621 7.40 25.71 -2.99
C CYS A 621 8.00 24.96 -1.80
N MET A 622 7.23 24.05 -1.17
CA MET A 622 7.69 23.33 0.01
C MET A 622 7.75 21.81 -0.16
N GLY A 623 7.82 21.34 -1.41
CA GLY A 623 8.07 19.92 -1.65
C GLY A 623 8.25 19.54 -3.12
N THR A 624 8.96 18.43 -3.30
CA THR A 624 9.32 17.86 -4.60
C THR A 624 9.30 16.32 -4.49
N LEU A 625 8.34 15.66 -5.15
CA LEU A 625 8.25 14.21 -5.21
C LEU A 625 8.33 13.78 -6.67
N LEU A 626 9.46 13.21 -7.06
CA LEU A 626 9.65 12.75 -8.44
C LEU A 626 8.74 11.55 -8.77
N TRP A 627 8.26 11.46 -9.97
CA TRP A 627 7.62 10.30 -10.54
C TRP A 627 8.63 9.55 -11.39
N GLN A 628 9.15 8.35 -11.01
CA GLN A 628 8.86 7.53 -9.86
C GLN A 628 10.14 6.84 -9.35
N LEU A 629 10.13 6.21 -8.16
CA LEU A 629 11.30 5.52 -7.60
C LEU A 629 11.65 4.26 -8.40
N ASN A 630 10.68 3.35 -8.56
CA ASN A 630 10.82 1.97 -9.05
C ASN A 630 9.83 1.68 -10.19
N GLU A 631 9.86 0.47 -10.74
CA GLU A 631 8.98 0.02 -11.82
C GLU A 631 8.55 -1.44 -11.62
N PRO A 632 7.28 -1.83 -11.95
CA PRO A 632 6.81 -3.22 -11.85
C PRO A 632 7.18 -4.07 -13.06
N TRP A 633 7.61 -3.45 -14.16
CA TRP A 633 7.89 -4.05 -15.45
C TRP A 633 9.22 -3.55 -16.00
N PRO A 634 10.12 -4.43 -16.48
CA PRO A 634 11.43 -4.02 -17.01
C PRO A 634 11.28 -3.35 -18.39
N GLY A 635 10.95 -2.06 -18.40
CA GLY A 635 10.68 -1.29 -19.61
C GLY A 635 11.02 0.20 -19.49
N ALA A 636 10.76 0.96 -20.54
CA ALA A 636 10.88 2.41 -20.47
C ALA A 636 9.91 2.96 -19.44
N SER A 637 10.43 3.71 -18.47
CA SER A 637 9.65 4.30 -17.38
C SER A 637 10.35 5.52 -16.78
N TRP A 638 9.65 6.21 -15.89
CA TRP A 638 10.19 7.34 -15.13
C TRP A 638 11.03 6.91 -13.92
N SER A 639 11.18 5.60 -13.68
CA SER A 639 11.90 5.09 -12.52
C SER A 639 13.35 5.54 -12.48
N ILE A 640 13.86 5.79 -11.28
CA ILE A 640 15.30 6.07 -11.04
C ILE A 640 16.05 4.85 -10.52
N VAL A 641 15.30 3.80 -10.12
CA VAL A 641 15.78 2.43 -9.83
C VAL A 641 15.00 1.49 -10.72
N ASP A 642 15.67 0.69 -11.53
CA ASP A 642 15.01 -0.21 -12.47
C ASP A 642 14.46 -1.48 -11.79
N HIS A 643 13.72 -2.29 -12.57
CA HIS A 643 13.07 -3.51 -12.09
C HIS A 643 14.04 -4.54 -11.45
N ALA A 644 15.31 -4.54 -11.82
CA ALA A 644 16.32 -5.40 -11.23
C ALA A 644 17.03 -4.76 -10.01
N GLY A 645 16.62 -3.56 -9.61
CA GLY A 645 17.23 -2.82 -8.51
C GLY A 645 18.47 -2.03 -8.89
N VAL A 646 18.77 -1.89 -10.18
CA VAL A 646 19.90 -1.08 -10.65
C VAL A 646 19.56 0.40 -10.57
N ARG A 647 20.41 1.16 -9.87
CA ARG A 647 20.29 2.61 -9.74
C ARG A 647 20.72 3.28 -11.03
N LYS A 648 19.82 4.01 -11.69
CA LYS A 648 20.10 4.76 -12.92
C LYS A 648 20.91 6.05 -12.61
N PRO A 649 21.55 6.70 -13.58
CA PRO A 649 22.25 7.99 -13.38
C PRO A 649 21.39 9.04 -12.69
N ALA A 650 20.09 9.11 -12.96
CA ALA A 650 19.15 10.01 -12.31
C ALA A 650 19.07 9.83 -10.79
N TYR A 651 19.20 8.60 -10.28
CA TYR A 651 19.24 8.33 -8.84
C TYR A 651 20.40 9.08 -8.16
N PHE A 652 21.59 9.02 -8.74
CA PHE A 652 22.79 9.65 -8.18
C PHE A 652 22.72 11.18 -8.25
N ARG A 653 22.16 11.73 -9.34
CA ARG A 653 21.93 13.18 -9.47
C ARG A 653 20.95 13.71 -8.43
N VAL A 654 19.83 13.01 -8.22
CA VAL A 654 18.83 13.34 -7.19
C VAL A 654 19.44 13.23 -5.78
N ARG A 655 20.17 12.16 -5.50
CA ARG A 655 20.87 11.96 -4.22
C ARG A 655 21.81 13.15 -3.92
N ASP A 656 22.63 13.51 -4.87
CA ASP A 656 23.65 14.56 -4.69
C ASP A 656 22.98 15.94 -4.50
N GLN A 657 21.88 16.22 -5.21
CA GLN A 657 21.08 17.43 -5.01
C GLN A 657 20.45 17.48 -3.61
N TYR A 658 19.83 16.37 -3.17
CA TYR A 658 19.20 16.31 -1.85
C TYR A 658 20.25 16.38 -0.71
N GLY A 659 21.45 15.83 -0.91
CA GLY A 659 22.60 15.99 0.01
C GLY A 659 23.02 17.44 0.15
N GLN A 660 23.21 18.16 -0.95
CA GLN A 660 23.57 19.59 -0.94
C GLN A 660 22.50 20.46 -0.24
N MET A 661 21.22 20.10 -0.34
CA MET A 661 20.14 20.78 0.37
C MET A 661 20.25 20.63 1.89
N LEU A 662 20.71 19.48 2.38
CA LEU A 662 20.96 19.25 3.80
C LEU A 662 22.13 20.08 4.32
N ASP A 663 23.20 20.20 3.54
CA ASP A 663 24.39 20.94 3.91
C ASP A 663 24.16 22.46 3.89
N SER A 664 23.23 22.95 3.05
CA SER A 664 22.91 24.37 2.89
C SER A 664 21.85 24.91 3.83
N ALA A 665 21.24 24.06 4.67
CA ALA A 665 20.26 24.50 5.66
C ALA A 665 20.96 25.22 6.82
N PRO A 666 20.40 26.36 7.33
CA PRO A 666 20.98 27.09 8.45
C PRO A 666 21.25 26.19 9.67
N SER A 667 22.38 26.45 10.36
CA SER A 667 22.83 25.69 11.53
C SER A 667 21.93 25.79 12.78
N ASP A 668 20.86 26.58 12.72
CA ASP A 668 19.89 26.77 13.82
C ASP A 668 18.72 25.78 13.73
N ARG A 669 19.05 24.47 13.68
CA ARG A 669 18.07 23.37 13.72
C ARG A 669 17.77 22.91 15.15
#